data_c02105672a2acb98fb60e69bda38524d
#
_entry.id   c02105672a2acb98fb60e69bda38524d
#
_cell.length_a   1.000
_cell.length_b   1.000
_cell.length_c   1.000
_cell.angle_alpha   90.00
_cell.angle_beta   90.00
_cell.angle_gamma   90.00
#
_symmetry.space_group_name_H-M   'P 1'
#
loop_
_entity.id
_entity.type
_entity.pdbx_description
1 polymer ?
#
loop_
_entity_poly.entity_id
_entity_poly.type
_entity_poly.pdbx_seq_one_letter_code
_entity_poly.pdbx_strand_id
1 'polypeptide(L)'
;MKRLSLLIIYTCCSCLMLMAQSNDEKNRDIYQKAEAEYEVGRIEQAQQMLSDHLRGFTGTIRQSALRLLSLCALGLDDNEQASFYARELLDENPYFSATADDPQRFADMVESIKAGRTATITTASSRAESLNEVPVPTTLITQEMIRNSGARNLQEVLAAYVPGMHIVDSNDDINIAMRGIFSNSQEKILIMLNGHRLNSYCTNIAAPDFGISLEKLKQIEVLRGPASSLYGGVALTAVVNLITLQGLDLDGIKVKAGAGNYGQIKCDVLFGKRYFDLDMFVWGSAYKANGEVTTPELEDDIYGQATDEVTVGRIGKKPSYDFGIQMKWKGLQFMYDTHFSQVMSPLTMSTLSKPYQYDKFRTFNGITPSFTTQSHHADLSYEHELSKVNLRGSLTYDNSDLTHYQVISEYPLADFSIFFANVPEIAEAFLQNGTARHLNGREQSYGIQLKGDYQYVNNDRHKGSLMFGAEYSHFQLDDMRYNIVYDYTSTTHESYALAEIGKGHEDFYNAFAQLKHQWGPLIVNAGMRYDHKVRYNNSRVNEWSPRLAFIFLQPKWNLKLSYSKSFVDAPYLYRKTNLVLSTMMSSIPIDDAESSEALDPESMHSLQFTFAGTEWIKGLNFEANFFYNRATNLIVTHIIDYLNEGNNKAIGVELMSSYHHRKFTADFNLTWMNTIRNIVAEREINANNNTPKVMSNLVLGWQATKQLKLHTHLAFSSKQTTYNSDIVQMFAYTRYALLAQEAYEHGHTEEYLEWMELAKEAYDRLVYQRDMKATLLCNLGAEYQIGKLTLGFDIHNVFNTSRFLSGMNTKLVPQKGRWFMFSVGYHF
;
A
#
# COMPACT_ATOMS: atom_id res chain seq x y z
N MET A 1 -0.43 -44.21 -3.44
CA MET A 1 -0.08 -43.16 -4.41
C MET A 1 0.53 -41.90 -3.79
N LYS A 2 -0.03 -41.25 -2.74
CA LYS A 2 0.56 -40.02 -2.11
C LYS A 2 2.00 -40.15 -1.56
N ARG A 3 2.38 -41.33 -1.03
CA ARG A 3 3.77 -41.53 -0.53
C ARG A 3 4.81 -41.74 -1.64
N LEU A 4 4.40 -42.30 -2.78
CA LEU A 4 5.28 -42.52 -3.93
C LEU A 4 5.56 -41.21 -4.67
N SER A 5 4.56 -40.33 -4.78
CA SER A 5 4.73 -38.98 -5.38
C SER A 5 5.67 -38.08 -4.56
N LEU A 6 5.58 -38.15 -3.23
CA LEU A 6 6.50 -37.43 -2.34
C LEU A 6 7.95 -37.94 -2.44
N LEU A 7 8.13 -39.26 -2.59
CA LEU A 7 9.45 -39.85 -2.73
C LEU A 7 10.10 -39.49 -4.08
N ILE A 8 9.33 -39.46 -5.16
CA ILE A 8 9.78 -39.04 -6.48
C ILE A 8 10.17 -37.54 -6.50
N ILE A 9 9.37 -36.69 -5.88
CA ILE A 9 9.67 -35.25 -5.75
C ILE A 9 10.94 -35.05 -4.93
N TYR A 10 11.10 -35.78 -3.83
CA TYR A 10 12.30 -35.70 -2.96
C TYR A 10 13.55 -36.19 -3.69
N THR A 11 13.43 -37.28 -4.46
CA THR A 11 14.57 -37.86 -5.24
C THR A 11 14.95 -36.93 -6.41
N CYS A 12 13.96 -36.36 -7.12
CA CYS A 12 14.22 -35.36 -8.17
C CYS A 12 14.86 -34.08 -7.63
N CYS A 13 14.36 -33.55 -6.51
CA CYS A 13 14.98 -32.39 -5.86
C CYS A 13 16.40 -32.67 -5.37
N SER A 14 16.68 -33.86 -4.82
CA SER A 14 18.01 -34.25 -4.37
C SER A 14 18.98 -34.43 -5.52
N CYS A 15 18.56 -35.02 -6.64
CA CYS A 15 19.43 -35.13 -7.85
C CYS A 15 19.69 -33.77 -8.50
N LEU A 16 18.71 -32.88 -8.53
CA LEU A 16 18.90 -31.51 -9.03
C LEU A 16 19.85 -30.70 -8.15
N MET A 17 19.78 -30.84 -6.83
CA MET A 17 20.69 -30.19 -5.89
C MET A 17 22.14 -30.69 -6.05
N LEU A 18 22.35 -31.98 -6.26
CA LEU A 18 23.68 -32.57 -6.47
C LEU A 18 24.35 -32.12 -7.78
N MET A 19 23.57 -31.97 -8.85
CA MET A 19 24.10 -31.48 -10.14
C MET A 19 24.41 -29.96 -10.10
N ALA A 20 23.63 -29.18 -9.34
CA ALA A 20 23.90 -27.75 -9.11
C ALA A 20 25.20 -27.53 -8.32
N GLN A 21 25.44 -28.29 -7.26
CA GLN A 21 26.66 -28.18 -6.47
C GLN A 21 27.93 -28.45 -7.27
N SER A 22 27.93 -29.40 -8.20
CA SER A 22 29.15 -29.75 -8.97
C SER A 22 29.52 -28.65 -9.99
N ASN A 23 28.57 -27.93 -10.58
CA ASN A 23 28.85 -26.84 -11.51
C ASN A 23 29.25 -25.55 -10.77
N ASP A 24 28.68 -25.27 -9.63
CA ASP A 24 29.04 -24.12 -8.81
C ASP A 24 30.45 -24.25 -8.23
N GLU A 25 30.88 -25.46 -7.81
CA GLU A 25 32.26 -25.71 -7.41
C GLU A 25 33.27 -25.47 -8.55
N LYS A 26 32.97 -25.96 -9.74
CA LYS A 26 33.81 -25.76 -10.93
C LYS A 26 33.91 -24.29 -11.31
N ASN A 27 32.79 -23.57 -11.30
CA ASN A 27 32.76 -22.15 -11.61
C ASN A 27 33.51 -21.31 -10.55
N ARG A 28 33.42 -21.70 -9.29
CA ARG A 28 34.18 -21.08 -8.21
C ARG A 28 35.67 -21.31 -8.34
N ASP A 29 36.10 -22.52 -8.71
CA ASP A 29 37.51 -22.84 -8.94
C ASP A 29 38.09 -22.02 -10.11
N ILE A 30 37.34 -21.85 -11.21
CA ILE A 30 37.73 -21.01 -12.33
C ILE A 30 37.87 -19.54 -11.90
N TYR A 31 36.89 -19.02 -11.16
CA TYR A 31 36.94 -17.65 -10.65
C TYR A 31 38.14 -17.43 -9.72
N GLN A 32 38.39 -18.33 -8.77
CA GLN A 32 39.55 -18.25 -7.86
C GLN A 32 40.88 -18.29 -8.57
N LYS A 33 41.01 -19.11 -9.63
CA LYS A 33 42.22 -19.14 -10.46
C LYS A 33 42.43 -17.81 -11.20
N ALA A 34 41.37 -17.24 -11.76
CA ALA A 34 41.46 -15.94 -12.44
C ALA A 34 41.80 -14.82 -11.45
N GLU A 35 41.24 -14.85 -10.25
CA GLU A 35 41.54 -13.89 -9.19
C GLU A 35 43.03 -13.99 -8.76
N ALA A 36 43.55 -15.20 -8.58
CA ALA A 36 44.95 -15.41 -8.28
C ALA A 36 45.90 -14.90 -9.43
N GLU A 37 45.51 -15.06 -10.71
CA GLU A 37 46.26 -14.50 -11.83
C GLU A 37 46.25 -12.95 -11.82
N TYR A 38 45.12 -12.35 -11.45
CA TYR A 38 44.99 -10.89 -11.29
C TYR A 38 45.87 -10.37 -10.14
N GLU A 39 45.88 -11.05 -8.99
CA GLU A 39 46.68 -10.65 -7.83
C GLU A 39 48.18 -10.68 -8.08
N VAL A 40 48.66 -11.60 -8.93
CA VAL A 40 50.07 -11.66 -9.35
C VAL A 40 50.39 -10.75 -10.54
N GLY A 41 49.42 -9.92 -10.97
CA GLY A 41 49.62 -8.92 -12.03
C GLY A 41 49.51 -9.46 -13.47
N ARG A 42 49.08 -10.71 -13.68
CA ARG A 42 48.81 -11.29 -15.00
C ARG A 42 47.41 -10.98 -15.48
N ILE A 43 47.14 -9.68 -15.66
CA ILE A 43 45.82 -9.12 -15.88
C ILE A 43 45.15 -9.67 -17.15
N GLU A 44 45.88 -9.76 -18.26
CA GLU A 44 45.36 -10.27 -19.53
C GLU A 44 44.93 -11.74 -19.42
N GLN A 45 45.66 -12.57 -18.67
CA GLN A 45 45.31 -13.98 -18.46
C GLN A 45 44.04 -14.10 -17.58
N ALA A 46 43.96 -13.32 -16.54
CA ALA A 46 42.76 -13.27 -15.70
C ALA A 46 41.51 -12.85 -16.50
N GLN A 47 41.64 -11.80 -17.33
CA GLN A 47 40.58 -11.33 -18.20
C GLN A 47 40.14 -12.40 -19.21
N GLN A 48 41.08 -13.09 -19.85
CA GLN A 48 40.76 -14.15 -20.81
C GLN A 48 40.03 -15.32 -20.13
N MET A 49 40.51 -15.78 -18.97
CA MET A 49 39.88 -16.87 -18.23
C MET A 49 38.44 -16.55 -17.83
N LEU A 50 38.19 -15.32 -17.39
CA LEU A 50 36.87 -14.91 -17.01
C LEU A 50 35.93 -14.72 -18.20
N SER A 51 36.37 -14.09 -19.27
CA SER A 51 35.59 -13.85 -20.48
C SER A 51 35.16 -15.13 -21.18
N ASP A 52 36.05 -16.13 -21.25
CA ASP A 52 35.75 -17.43 -21.84
C ASP A 52 34.68 -18.21 -21.10
N HIS A 53 34.53 -17.98 -19.80
CA HIS A 53 33.59 -18.69 -18.92
C HIS A 53 32.41 -17.84 -18.44
N LEU A 54 32.38 -16.55 -18.79
CA LEU A 54 31.39 -15.59 -18.27
C LEU A 54 29.93 -16.04 -18.49
N ARG A 55 29.64 -16.71 -19.60
CA ARG A 55 28.32 -17.24 -19.93
C ARG A 55 27.89 -18.39 -19.00
N GLY A 56 28.84 -19.10 -18.43
CA GLY A 56 28.60 -20.21 -17.51
C GLY A 56 28.48 -19.79 -16.05
N PHE A 57 28.90 -18.58 -15.70
CA PHE A 57 28.82 -18.06 -14.34
C PHE A 57 27.41 -17.59 -14.02
N THR A 58 26.95 -17.84 -12.82
CA THR A 58 25.63 -17.46 -12.30
C THR A 58 25.74 -16.86 -10.91
N GLY A 59 24.75 -16.09 -10.49
CA GLY A 59 24.63 -15.53 -9.15
C GLY A 59 25.82 -14.67 -8.73
N THR A 60 26.25 -14.87 -7.49
CA THR A 60 27.35 -14.11 -6.90
C THR A 60 28.67 -14.30 -7.63
N ILE A 61 28.93 -15.50 -8.20
CA ILE A 61 30.14 -15.78 -8.96
C ILE A 61 30.18 -14.92 -10.22
N ARG A 62 29.06 -14.76 -10.92
CA ARG A 62 28.96 -13.90 -12.10
C ARG A 62 29.17 -12.43 -11.76
N GLN A 63 28.58 -11.96 -10.63
CA GLN A 63 28.82 -10.59 -10.16
C GLN A 63 30.30 -10.35 -9.82
N SER A 64 30.92 -11.29 -9.10
CA SER A 64 32.37 -11.22 -8.80
C SER A 64 33.21 -11.25 -10.05
N ALA A 65 32.85 -12.07 -11.05
CA ALA A 65 33.57 -12.14 -12.34
C ALA A 65 33.41 -10.84 -13.14
N LEU A 66 32.24 -10.24 -13.21
CA LEU A 66 32.01 -8.95 -13.86
C LEU A 66 32.77 -7.81 -13.17
N ARG A 67 32.82 -7.81 -11.83
CA ARG A 67 33.67 -6.89 -11.07
C ARG A 67 35.13 -7.05 -11.44
N LEU A 68 35.65 -8.28 -11.40
CA LEU A 68 37.05 -8.56 -11.68
C LEU A 68 37.42 -8.26 -13.15
N LEU A 69 36.52 -8.54 -14.11
CA LEU A 69 36.69 -8.16 -15.52
C LEU A 69 36.76 -6.64 -15.67
N SER A 70 35.94 -5.88 -14.96
CA SER A 70 36.04 -4.41 -14.98
C SER A 70 37.34 -3.91 -14.38
N LEU A 71 37.82 -4.54 -13.31
CA LEU A 71 39.13 -4.23 -12.72
C LEU A 71 40.30 -4.60 -13.65
N CYS A 72 40.22 -5.73 -14.33
CA CYS A 72 41.20 -6.13 -15.34
C CYS A 72 41.29 -5.11 -16.48
N ALA A 73 40.12 -4.70 -17.02
CA ALA A 73 40.04 -3.69 -18.06
C ALA A 73 40.61 -2.32 -17.62
N LEU A 74 40.35 -1.91 -16.37
CA LEU A 74 40.96 -0.70 -15.78
C LEU A 74 42.50 -0.83 -15.66
N GLY A 75 42.99 -2.00 -15.28
CA GLY A 75 44.44 -2.29 -15.20
C GLY A 75 45.14 -2.24 -16.56
N LEU A 76 44.39 -2.51 -17.64
CA LEU A 76 44.84 -2.42 -19.03
C LEU A 76 44.55 -1.05 -19.67
N ASP A 77 44.09 -0.05 -18.91
CA ASP A 77 43.68 1.29 -19.37
C ASP A 77 42.53 1.30 -20.39
N ASP A 78 41.78 0.18 -20.51
CA ASP A 78 40.59 0.09 -21.36
C ASP A 78 39.34 0.54 -20.56
N ASN A 79 39.13 1.86 -20.50
CA ASN A 79 38.00 2.47 -19.77
C ASN A 79 36.67 2.13 -20.40
N GLU A 80 36.60 1.87 -21.70
CA GLU A 80 35.35 1.57 -22.39
C GLU A 80 34.86 0.17 -22.00
N GLN A 81 35.74 -0.80 -22.02
CA GLN A 81 35.45 -2.18 -21.65
C GLN A 81 35.22 -2.31 -20.12
N ALA A 82 35.97 -1.57 -19.32
CA ALA A 82 35.72 -1.47 -17.87
C ALA A 82 34.34 -0.94 -17.56
N SER A 83 33.96 0.13 -18.26
CA SER A 83 32.60 0.71 -18.10
C SER A 83 31.49 -0.25 -18.58
N PHE A 84 31.75 -1.03 -19.62
CA PHE A 84 30.87 -2.07 -20.12
C PHE A 84 30.60 -3.14 -19.03
N TYR A 85 31.66 -3.74 -18.48
CA TYR A 85 31.53 -4.76 -17.44
C TYR A 85 30.91 -4.20 -16.12
N ALA A 86 31.24 -2.97 -15.76
CA ALA A 86 30.61 -2.31 -14.62
C ALA A 86 29.12 -2.06 -14.85
N ARG A 87 28.68 -1.76 -16.07
CA ARG A 87 27.25 -1.68 -16.41
C ARG A 87 26.57 -3.03 -16.33
N GLU A 88 27.16 -4.08 -16.91
CA GLU A 88 26.64 -5.45 -16.79
C GLU A 88 26.53 -5.89 -15.34
N LEU A 89 27.54 -5.58 -14.51
CA LEU A 89 27.50 -5.84 -13.07
C LEU A 89 26.33 -5.13 -12.39
N LEU A 90 26.12 -3.86 -12.72
CA LEU A 90 25.01 -3.08 -12.17
C LEU A 90 23.66 -3.46 -12.78
N ASP A 91 23.59 -4.05 -13.97
CA ASP A 91 22.37 -4.64 -14.55
C ASP A 91 21.95 -5.88 -13.76
N GLU A 92 22.94 -6.69 -13.35
CA GLU A 92 22.68 -7.87 -12.52
C GLU A 92 22.48 -7.54 -11.05
N ASN A 93 23.17 -6.54 -10.53
CA ASN A 93 23.07 -6.08 -9.15
C ASN A 93 23.04 -4.55 -9.07
N PRO A 94 21.89 -3.92 -9.25
CA PRO A 94 21.75 -2.45 -9.17
C PRO A 94 22.20 -1.84 -7.83
N TYR A 95 22.30 -2.65 -6.78
CA TYR A 95 22.73 -2.23 -5.45
C TYR A 95 24.21 -2.50 -5.17
N PHE A 96 24.95 -3.05 -6.14
CA PHE A 96 26.38 -3.26 -5.98
C PHE A 96 27.05 -1.95 -5.57
N SER A 97 27.88 -1.99 -4.55
CA SER A 97 28.73 -0.88 -4.13
C SER A 97 30.18 -1.35 -4.09
N ALA A 98 31.08 -0.54 -4.64
CA ALA A 98 32.50 -0.82 -4.54
C ALA A 98 32.91 -0.88 -3.06
N THR A 99 33.76 -1.83 -2.73
CA THR A 99 34.30 -2.01 -1.38
C THR A 99 35.46 -1.06 -1.13
N ALA A 100 35.93 -0.97 0.12
CA ALA A 100 37.12 -0.14 0.42
C ALA A 100 38.43 -0.73 -0.14
N ASP A 101 38.41 -1.98 -0.54
CA ASP A 101 39.54 -2.68 -1.13
C ASP A 101 39.58 -2.51 -2.66
N ASP A 102 38.51 -1.97 -3.26
CA ASP A 102 38.45 -1.64 -4.67
C ASP A 102 39.28 -0.36 -4.99
N PRO A 103 39.95 -0.29 -6.12
CA PRO A 103 40.60 0.92 -6.58
C PRO A 103 39.62 2.10 -6.68
N GLN A 104 40.04 3.29 -6.24
CA GLN A 104 39.17 4.49 -6.25
C GLN A 104 38.60 4.78 -7.66
N ARG A 105 39.40 4.50 -8.72
CA ARG A 105 38.99 4.65 -10.12
C ARG A 105 37.78 3.75 -10.48
N PHE A 106 37.74 2.52 -9.94
CA PHE A 106 36.58 1.62 -10.11
C PHE A 106 35.38 2.11 -9.30
N ALA A 107 35.61 2.50 -8.06
CA ALA A 107 34.54 3.05 -7.20
C ALA A 107 33.90 4.30 -7.83
N ASP A 108 34.72 5.23 -8.35
CA ASP A 108 34.21 6.44 -9.03
C ASP A 108 33.46 6.09 -10.32
N MET A 109 33.91 5.07 -11.06
CA MET A 109 33.25 4.58 -12.26
C MET A 109 31.87 3.97 -11.92
N VAL A 110 31.79 3.08 -10.93
CA VAL A 110 30.54 2.47 -10.47
C VAL A 110 29.56 3.54 -10.00
N GLU A 111 30.03 4.51 -9.21
CA GLU A 111 29.19 5.62 -8.75
C GLU A 111 28.75 6.52 -9.92
N SER A 112 29.63 6.80 -10.88
CA SER A 112 29.28 7.57 -12.08
C SER A 112 28.23 6.86 -12.95
N ILE A 113 28.35 5.53 -13.11
CA ILE A 113 27.36 4.74 -13.84
C ILE A 113 26.04 4.69 -13.08
N LYS A 114 26.07 4.52 -11.75
CA LYS A 114 24.86 4.59 -10.91
C LYS A 114 24.19 5.95 -11.00
N ALA A 115 24.96 7.00 -10.96
CA ALA A 115 24.45 8.37 -11.07
C ALA A 115 23.90 8.68 -12.47
N GLY A 116 24.50 8.13 -13.52
CA GLY A 116 24.00 8.21 -14.90
C GLY A 116 22.85 7.23 -15.19
N ARG A 117 22.63 6.24 -14.34
CA ARG A 117 21.44 5.39 -14.41
C ARG A 117 20.29 6.12 -13.72
N THR A 118 19.49 6.76 -14.51
CA THR A 118 18.19 7.22 -14.04
C THR A 118 17.45 6.00 -13.50
N ALA A 119 17.02 6.08 -12.25
CA ALA A 119 16.22 5.01 -11.61
C ALA A 119 15.08 4.60 -12.56
N THR A 120 15.00 3.31 -12.84
CA THR A 120 13.99 2.77 -13.76
C THR A 120 12.80 2.24 -12.99
N ILE A 121 11.63 2.49 -13.54
CA ILE A 121 10.36 1.99 -13.02
C ILE A 121 9.62 1.24 -14.11
N THR A 122 8.81 0.28 -13.69
CA THR A 122 7.99 -0.55 -14.59
C THR A 122 6.51 -0.19 -14.52
N THR A 123 6.08 0.51 -13.47
CA THR A 123 4.68 0.81 -13.19
C THR A 123 4.05 1.79 -14.20
N ALA A 124 4.80 2.66 -14.82
CA ALA A 124 4.23 3.65 -15.77
C ALA A 124 4.09 3.13 -17.19
N SER A 125 4.71 2.00 -17.52
CA SER A 125 4.65 1.35 -18.82
C SER A 125 4.97 -0.14 -18.70
N SER A 126 4.81 -0.90 -19.78
CA SER A 126 5.17 -2.33 -19.80
C SER A 126 6.69 -2.58 -19.83
N ARG A 127 7.51 -1.55 -19.99
CA ARG A 127 8.98 -1.61 -20.01
C ARG A 127 9.58 -0.76 -18.91
N ALA A 128 10.81 -1.09 -18.50
CA ALA A 128 11.55 -0.26 -17.59
C ALA A 128 11.82 1.12 -18.23
N GLU A 129 11.26 2.17 -17.63
CA GLU A 129 11.41 3.56 -18.06
C GLU A 129 12.18 4.37 -17.00
N SER A 130 12.92 5.37 -17.48
CA SER A 130 13.53 6.37 -16.61
C SER A 130 12.46 7.18 -15.87
N LEU A 131 12.64 7.45 -14.56
CA LEU A 131 11.79 8.36 -13.79
C LEU A 131 11.60 9.72 -14.45
N ASN A 132 12.62 10.19 -15.20
CA ASN A 132 12.56 11.46 -15.91
C ASN A 132 11.57 11.46 -17.09
N GLU A 133 11.28 10.30 -17.68
CA GLU A 133 10.43 10.13 -18.85
C GLU A 133 8.99 9.72 -18.52
N VAL A 134 8.71 9.45 -17.26
CA VAL A 134 7.39 9.05 -16.79
C VAL A 134 6.42 10.24 -16.77
N PRO A 135 5.19 10.08 -17.29
CA PRO A 135 4.27 11.20 -17.46
C PRO A 135 3.63 11.72 -16.18
N VAL A 136 3.82 11.07 -15.06
CA VAL A 136 3.27 11.45 -13.74
C VAL A 136 4.37 11.54 -12.69
N PRO A 137 4.23 12.37 -11.65
CA PRO A 137 5.15 12.36 -10.53
C PRO A 137 5.21 10.96 -9.91
N THR A 138 6.41 10.45 -9.70
CA THR A 138 6.61 9.09 -9.21
C THR A 138 7.65 9.06 -8.11
N THR A 139 7.35 8.35 -7.03
CA THR A 139 8.31 8.07 -5.95
C THR A 139 8.81 6.64 -6.09
N LEU A 140 10.12 6.47 -6.16
CA LEU A 140 10.78 5.18 -6.09
C LEU A 140 11.41 5.03 -4.71
N ILE A 141 11.05 3.96 -4.01
CA ILE A 141 11.56 3.63 -2.69
C ILE A 141 12.37 2.33 -2.81
N THR A 142 13.68 2.41 -2.64
CA THR A 142 14.57 1.27 -2.75
C THR A 142 14.59 0.43 -1.48
N GLN A 143 15.12 -0.79 -1.55
CA GLN A 143 15.30 -1.64 -0.37
C GLN A 143 16.16 -0.96 0.71
N GLU A 144 17.17 -0.18 0.31
CA GLU A 144 17.99 0.59 1.25
C GLU A 144 17.17 1.67 1.96
N MET A 145 16.35 2.42 1.21
CA MET A 145 15.44 3.42 1.79
C MET A 145 14.44 2.77 2.78
N ILE A 146 13.86 1.61 2.41
CA ILE A 146 12.96 0.87 3.33
C ILE A 146 13.68 0.59 4.65
N ARG A 147 14.93 0.11 4.63
CA ARG A 147 15.72 -0.15 5.83
C ARG A 147 16.05 1.11 6.61
N ASN A 148 16.47 2.18 5.92
CA ASN A 148 16.84 3.46 6.56
C ASN A 148 15.65 4.16 7.25
N SER A 149 14.40 3.90 6.81
CA SER A 149 13.21 4.46 7.47
C SER A 149 12.95 3.85 8.85
N GLY A 150 13.47 2.65 9.11
CA GLY A 150 13.11 1.87 10.28
C GLY A 150 11.63 1.43 10.31
N ALA A 151 10.89 1.60 9.22
CA ALA A 151 9.46 1.31 9.16
C ALA A 151 9.15 -0.17 9.46
N ARG A 152 8.06 -0.40 10.17
CA ARG A 152 7.63 -1.73 10.61
C ARG A 152 6.70 -2.43 9.61
N ASN A 153 5.92 -1.63 8.86
CA ASN A 153 4.95 -2.08 7.87
C ASN A 153 4.92 -1.16 6.64
N LEU A 154 4.14 -1.53 5.63
CA LEU A 154 4.03 -0.80 4.38
C LEU A 154 3.47 0.62 4.56
N GLN A 155 2.48 0.81 5.44
CA GLN A 155 1.89 2.12 5.73
C GLN A 155 2.95 3.13 6.19
N GLU A 156 3.84 2.72 7.09
CA GLU A 156 4.90 3.58 7.62
C GLU A 156 5.95 3.94 6.56
N VAL A 157 6.31 2.99 5.67
CA VAL A 157 7.21 3.25 4.53
C VAL A 157 6.62 4.29 3.60
N LEU A 158 5.35 4.12 3.23
CA LEU A 158 4.66 5.02 2.31
C LEU A 158 4.55 6.43 2.89
N ALA A 159 4.17 6.55 4.18
CA ALA A 159 4.09 7.84 4.87
C ALA A 159 5.45 8.53 5.00
N ALA A 160 6.57 7.78 5.12
CA ALA A 160 7.91 8.34 5.23
C ALA A 160 8.43 8.94 3.93
N TYR A 161 8.13 8.30 2.77
CA TYR A 161 8.77 8.67 1.51
C TYR A 161 7.84 9.29 0.47
N VAL A 162 6.53 9.08 0.54
CA VAL A 162 5.61 9.57 -0.49
C VAL A 162 5.02 10.92 -0.09
N PRO A 163 5.39 12.03 -0.77
CA PRO A 163 4.79 13.32 -0.48
C PRO A 163 3.26 13.29 -0.64
N GLY A 164 2.56 13.97 0.26
CA GLY A 164 1.10 14.04 0.27
C GLY A 164 0.40 12.80 0.84
N MET A 165 1.15 11.74 1.17
CA MET A 165 0.60 10.54 1.79
C MET A 165 0.79 10.60 3.31
N HIS A 166 -0.27 10.30 4.06
CA HIS A 166 -0.23 10.29 5.52
C HIS A 166 -1.20 9.26 6.07
N ILE A 167 -0.96 8.90 7.33
CA ILE A 167 -1.75 7.91 8.05
C ILE A 167 -2.99 8.60 8.60
N VAL A 168 -4.15 8.02 8.36
CA VAL A 168 -5.44 8.34 8.98
C VAL A 168 -5.96 7.10 9.70
N ASP A 169 -6.82 7.28 10.68
CA ASP A 169 -7.42 6.17 11.40
C ASP A 169 -8.88 6.00 10.99
N SER A 170 -9.34 4.77 10.91
CA SER A 170 -10.71 4.41 10.54
C SER A 170 -11.34 3.40 11.50
N ASN A 171 -10.93 3.35 12.74
CA ASN A 171 -11.35 2.44 13.80
C ASN A 171 -10.73 1.03 13.73
N ASP A 172 -10.85 0.35 12.60
CA ASP A 172 -10.55 -1.08 12.48
C ASP A 172 -9.42 -1.38 11.54
N ASP A 173 -9.03 -0.40 10.71
CA ASP A 173 -8.11 -0.60 9.62
C ASP A 173 -6.88 0.30 9.71
N ILE A 174 -5.80 -0.20 9.16
CA ILE A 174 -4.66 0.62 8.79
C ILE A 174 -5.02 1.35 7.49
N ASN A 175 -5.22 2.66 7.57
CA ASN A 175 -5.65 3.49 6.45
C ASN A 175 -4.63 4.57 6.11
N ILE A 176 -4.55 4.89 4.84
CA ILE A 176 -3.68 5.95 4.29
C ILE A 176 -4.49 6.89 3.41
N ALA A 177 -4.23 8.17 3.59
CA ALA A 177 -4.78 9.24 2.75
C ALA A 177 -3.74 9.72 1.74
N MET A 178 -4.19 10.19 0.59
CA MET A 178 -3.35 10.84 -0.41
C MET A 178 -3.90 12.21 -0.74
N ARG A 179 -3.13 13.27 -0.46
CA ARG A 179 -3.50 14.67 -0.72
C ARG A 179 -4.87 15.05 -0.15
N GLY A 180 -5.15 14.59 1.08
CA GLY A 180 -6.40 14.90 1.78
C GLY A 180 -7.63 14.13 1.32
N ILE A 181 -7.47 13.17 0.43
CA ILE A 181 -8.55 12.28 -0.01
C ILE A 181 -8.37 10.91 0.67
N PHE A 182 -9.38 10.51 1.41
CA PHE A 182 -9.47 9.23 2.11
C PHE A 182 -10.94 8.81 2.26
N SER A 183 -11.19 7.61 2.72
CA SER A 183 -12.49 7.07 3.08
C SER A 183 -12.37 6.21 4.34
N ASN A 184 -13.40 5.44 4.65
CA ASN A 184 -13.41 4.57 5.83
C ASN A 184 -12.23 3.61 5.90
N SER A 185 -11.74 3.17 4.73
CA SER A 185 -10.61 2.25 4.59
C SER A 185 -9.73 2.64 3.41
N GLN A 186 -8.64 1.91 3.19
CA GLN A 186 -7.71 2.12 2.09
C GLN A 186 -8.32 1.58 0.77
N GLU A 187 -9.26 2.30 0.16
CA GLU A 187 -10.01 1.88 -1.04
C GLU A 187 -9.87 2.81 -2.25
N LYS A 188 -9.05 3.87 -2.13
CA LYS A 188 -8.81 4.85 -3.20
C LYS A 188 -7.39 4.81 -3.75
N ILE A 189 -6.58 3.88 -3.27
CA ILE A 189 -5.20 3.63 -3.67
C ILE A 189 -5.08 2.18 -4.12
N LEU A 190 -4.64 1.98 -5.35
CA LEU A 190 -4.36 0.64 -5.86
C LEU A 190 -3.02 0.14 -5.31
N ILE A 191 -3.03 -1.01 -4.66
CA ILE A 191 -1.81 -1.72 -4.22
C ILE A 191 -1.63 -2.98 -5.08
N MET A 192 -0.43 -3.16 -5.61
CA MET A 192 -0.08 -4.29 -6.47
C MET A 192 1.18 -4.98 -5.98
N LEU A 193 1.32 -6.27 -6.28
CA LEU A 193 2.54 -7.04 -6.13
C LEU A 193 3.01 -7.50 -7.51
N ASN A 194 4.17 -7.00 -7.97
CA ASN A 194 4.70 -7.24 -9.32
C ASN A 194 3.71 -6.95 -10.45
N GLY A 195 2.85 -5.94 -10.27
CA GLY A 195 1.79 -5.57 -11.21
C GLY A 195 0.47 -6.31 -11.03
N HIS A 196 0.40 -7.33 -10.18
CA HIS A 196 -0.83 -8.01 -9.81
C HIS A 196 -1.59 -7.24 -8.72
N ARG A 197 -2.88 -6.97 -8.92
CA ARG A 197 -3.75 -6.25 -7.98
C ARG A 197 -3.95 -7.05 -6.69
N LEU A 198 -3.73 -6.42 -5.52
CA LEU A 198 -4.03 -7.00 -4.21
C LEU A 198 -5.36 -6.52 -3.63
N ASN A 199 -5.92 -5.42 -4.13
CA ASN A 199 -7.20 -4.89 -3.64
C ASN A 199 -8.35 -5.84 -3.97
N SER A 200 -9.14 -6.18 -2.96
CA SER A 200 -10.40 -6.92 -3.07
C SER A 200 -11.34 -6.30 -4.11
N TYR A 201 -12.11 -7.09 -4.82
CA TYR A 201 -13.16 -6.58 -5.71
C TYR A 201 -14.46 -6.25 -4.94
N CYS A 202 -14.68 -6.90 -3.79
CA CYS A 202 -15.84 -6.65 -2.94
C CYS A 202 -15.75 -5.31 -2.20
N THR A 203 -14.55 -5.00 -1.65
CA THR A 203 -14.33 -3.86 -0.75
C THR A 203 -13.42 -2.78 -1.30
N ASN A 204 -12.71 -3.03 -2.40
CA ASN A 204 -11.61 -2.20 -2.93
C ASN A 204 -10.40 -2.03 -1.97
N ILE A 205 -10.32 -2.78 -0.87
CA ILE A 205 -9.30 -2.66 0.16
C ILE A 205 -8.12 -3.60 -0.12
N ALA A 206 -6.90 -3.13 0.17
CA ALA A 206 -5.71 -3.92 0.41
C ALA A 206 -4.97 -3.31 1.60
N ALA A 207 -4.96 -3.98 2.75
CA ALA A 207 -4.39 -3.42 3.99
C ALA A 207 -2.86 -3.26 3.89
N PRO A 208 -2.30 -2.04 4.02
CA PRO A 208 -0.85 -1.81 3.96
C PRO A 208 -0.19 -2.07 5.32
N ASP A 209 -0.47 -3.19 5.94
CA ASP A 209 -0.10 -3.55 7.30
C ASP A 209 1.02 -4.62 7.37
N PHE A 210 1.06 -5.37 8.45
CA PHE A 210 2.03 -6.45 8.69
C PHE A 210 1.73 -7.74 7.90
N GLY A 211 0.61 -7.82 7.21
CA GLY A 211 0.30 -8.88 6.24
C GLY A 211 1.10 -8.77 4.93
N ILE A 212 1.91 -7.72 4.77
CA ILE A 212 2.83 -7.54 3.63
C ILE A 212 4.26 -7.42 4.17
N SER A 213 5.12 -8.39 3.84
CA SER A 213 6.52 -8.38 4.27
C SER A 213 7.33 -7.33 3.51
N LEU A 214 8.02 -6.47 4.24
CA LEU A 214 8.97 -5.51 3.66
C LEU A 214 10.28 -6.16 3.22
N GLU A 215 10.68 -7.29 3.85
CA GLU A 215 11.94 -7.97 3.55
C GLU A 215 11.94 -8.63 2.16
N LYS A 216 10.76 -8.96 1.59
CA LYS A 216 10.62 -9.51 0.22
C LYS A 216 10.81 -8.47 -0.87
N LEU A 217 10.78 -7.17 -0.52
CA LEU A 217 10.71 -6.08 -1.49
C LEU A 217 12.10 -5.65 -1.97
N LYS A 218 12.27 -5.55 -3.26
CA LYS A 218 13.40 -4.91 -3.95
C LYS A 218 13.21 -3.41 -4.00
N GLN A 219 12.02 -2.97 -4.38
CA GLN A 219 11.62 -1.57 -4.46
C GLN A 219 10.10 -1.42 -4.39
N ILE A 220 9.66 -0.22 -4.08
CA ILE A 220 8.26 0.19 -4.15
C ILE A 220 8.17 1.36 -5.14
N GLU A 221 7.29 1.25 -6.13
CA GLU A 221 7.03 2.27 -7.13
C GLU A 221 5.67 2.92 -6.84
N VAL A 222 5.64 4.23 -6.60
CA VAL A 222 4.41 4.93 -6.27
C VAL A 222 4.12 6.01 -7.30
N LEU A 223 3.07 5.82 -8.10
CA LEU A 223 2.53 6.87 -8.98
C LEU A 223 1.64 7.79 -8.16
N ARG A 224 1.96 9.10 -8.13
CA ARG A 224 1.24 10.11 -7.33
C ARG A 224 0.21 10.85 -8.17
N GLY A 225 -1.06 10.61 -7.87
CA GLY A 225 -2.22 11.17 -8.59
C GLY A 225 -3.01 10.13 -9.39
N PRO A 226 -4.01 10.58 -10.17
CA PRO A 226 -4.90 9.72 -10.94
C PRO A 226 -4.15 8.81 -11.91
N ALA A 227 -4.41 7.51 -11.89
CA ALA A 227 -3.72 6.54 -12.73
C ALA A 227 -4.67 5.51 -13.40
N SER A 228 -5.98 5.74 -13.38
CA SER A 228 -6.94 4.82 -13.99
C SER A 228 -6.74 4.62 -15.48
N SER A 229 -6.09 5.56 -16.20
CA SER A 229 -5.76 5.39 -17.62
C SER A 229 -4.89 4.18 -17.94
N LEU A 230 -4.22 3.59 -16.94
CA LEU A 230 -3.41 2.37 -17.06
C LEU A 230 -4.00 1.21 -16.28
N TYR A 231 -4.54 1.50 -15.08
CA TYR A 231 -4.83 0.50 -14.06
C TYR A 231 -6.32 0.36 -13.73
N GLY A 232 -7.19 1.19 -14.33
CA GLY A 232 -8.63 1.15 -14.12
C GLY A 232 -9.10 1.63 -12.75
N GLY A 233 -10.30 1.21 -12.37
CA GLY A 233 -10.94 1.63 -11.12
C GLY A 233 -10.23 1.10 -9.88
N VAL A 234 -10.00 1.92 -8.90
CA VAL A 234 -9.30 1.94 -7.61
C VAL A 234 -8.06 2.86 -7.64
N ALA A 235 -7.43 3.05 -8.79
CA ALA A 235 -6.30 3.97 -8.93
C ALA A 235 -6.76 5.44 -8.93
N LEU A 236 -7.60 5.84 -7.94
CA LEU A 236 -8.17 7.19 -7.88
C LEU A 236 -7.11 8.21 -7.52
N THR A 237 -6.36 7.98 -6.45
CA THR A 237 -5.42 8.97 -5.89
C THR A 237 -3.96 8.58 -6.03
N ALA A 238 -3.64 7.28 -6.05
CA ALA A 238 -2.29 6.76 -6.24
C ALA A 238 -2.31 5.29 -6.67
N VAL A 239 -1.17 4.83 -7.20
CA VAL A 239 -0.85 3.42 -7.41
C VAL A 239 0.44 3.09 -6.68
N VAL A 240 0.44 2.03 -5.88
CA VAL A 240 1.60 1.48 -5.18
C VAL A 240 1.90 0.11 -5.75
N ASN A 241 3.04 -0.06 -6.40
CA ASN A 241 3.47 -1.34 -6.93
C ASN A 241 4.68 -1.86 -6.15
N LEU A 242 4.50 -2.99 -5.51
CA LEU A 242 5.49 -3.68 -4.70
C LEU A 242 6.28 -4.62 -5.60
N ILE A 243 7.55 -4.34 -5.81
CA ILE A 243 8.44 -5.19 -6.63
C ILE A 243 9.24 -6.09 -5.70
N THR A 244 9.11 -7.40 -5.87
CA THR A 244 9.84 -8.39 -5.07
C THR A 244 11.29 -8.54 -5.52
N LEU A 245 12.11 -9.05 -4.62
CA LEU A 245 13.40 -9.62 -4.97
C LEU A 245 13.23 -10.78 -5.98
N GLN A 246 14.27 -11.07 -6.71
CA GLN A 246 14.38 -12.25 -7.58
C GLN A 246 15.36 -13.25 -6.96
N GLY A 247 15.35 -14.47 -7.45
CA GLY A 247 16.28 -15.50 -6.99
C GLY A 247 17.74 -15.08 -7.10
N LEU A 248 18.08 -14.36 -8.18
CA LEU A 248 19.42 -13.82 -8.41
C LEU A 248 19.82 -12.72 -7.40
N ASP A 249 18.84 -11.90 -6.93
CA ASP A 249 19.15 -10.81 -6.00
C ASP A 249 19.58 -11.34 -4.63
N LEU A 250 19.14 -12.54 -4.23
CA LEU A 250 19.45 -13.14 -2.93
C LEU A 250 20.55 -14.21 -3.00
N ASP A 251 20.50 -15.09 -3.98
CA ASP A 251 21.40 -16.24 -4.22
C ASP A 251 21.76 -17.02 -2.94
N GLY A 252 20.75 -17.41 -2.18
CA GLY A 252 20.92 -18.14 -0.91
C GLY A 252 19.67 -18.11 -0.05
N ILE A 253 19.88 -18.26 1.26
CA ILE A 253 18.83 -18.19 2.27
C ILE A 253 19.12 -17.03 3.22
N LYS A 254 18.15 -16.17 3.46
CA LYS A 254 18.22 -15.14 4.48
C LYS A 254 17.14 -15.40 5.54
N VAL A 255 17.56 -15.46 6.80
CA VAL A 255 16.65 -15.57 7.94
C VAL A 255 16.85 -14.35 8.82
N LYS A 256 15.76 -13.71 9.25
CA LYS A 256 15.77 -12.59 10.17
C LYS A 256 14.70 -12.83 11.25
N ALA A 257 15.09 -12.72 12.51
CA ALA A 257 14.17 -12.82 13.65
C ALA A 257 14.33 -11.58 14.53
N GLY A 258 13.23 -11.09 15.09
CA GLY A 258 13.23 -9.92 15.96
C GLY A 258 12.27 -10.09 17.13
N ALA A 259 12.62 -9.45 18.24
CA ALA A 259 11.77 -9.33 19.42
C ALA A 259 11.86 -7.92 20.00
N GLY A 260 10.76 -7.42 20.56
CA GLY A 260 10.68 -6.08 21.11
C GLY A 260 9.79 -5.99 22.33
N ASN A 261 9.63 -4.76 22.84
CA ASN A 261 8.67 -4.51 23.90
C ASN A 261 7.22 -4.78 23.40
N TYR A 262 6.28 -4.80 24.32
CA TYR A 262 4.86 -5.06 24.07
C TYR A 262 4.58 -6.38 23.34
N GLY A 263 5.44 -7.38 23.56
CA GLY A 263 5.29 -8.72 23.00
C GLY A 263 5.50 -8.79 21.49
N GLN A 264 6.24 -7.84 20.89
CA GLN A 264 6.60 -7.90 19.48
C GLN A 264 7.48 -9.10 19.18
N ILE A 265 7.11 -9.89 18.19
CA ILE A 265 7.90 -10.99 17.62
C ILE A 265 7.74 -10.91 16.10
N LYS A 266 8.86 -10.94 15.38
CA LYS A 266 8.89 -10.97 13.92
C LYS A 266 9.84 -12.06 13.44
N CYS A 267 9.47 -12.75 12.38
CA CYS A 267 10.32 -13.72 11.70
C CYS A 267 10.14 -13.60 10.20
N ASP A 268 11.25 -13.50 9.48
CA ASP A 268 11.27 -13.47 8.01
C ASP A 268 12.26 -14.55 7.52
N VAL A 269 11.85 -15.32 6.50
CA VAL A 269 12.67 -16.32 5.83
C VAL A 269 12.54 -16.09 4.33
N LEU A 270 13.68 -15.88 3.67
CA LEU A 270 13.75 -15.67 2.24
C LEU A 270 14.68 -16.73 1.63
N PHE A 271 14.28 -17.28 0.52
CA PHE A 271 15.12 -18.15 -0.29
C PHE A 271 15.13 -17.65 -1.74
N GLY A 272 16.29 -17.47 -2.31
CA GLY A 272 16.46 -17.09 -3.70
C GLY A 272 17.54 -17.89 -4.40
N LYS A 273 17.27 -18.36 -5.58
CA LYS A 273 18.26 -19.06 -6.40
C LYS A 273 17.91 -18.95 -7.87
N ARG A 274 18.95 -18.73 -8.69
CA ARG A 274 18.85 -18.88 -10.13
C ARG A 274 19.62 -20.12 -10.57
N TYR A 275 18.94 -20.97 -11.30
CA TYR A 275 19.52 -22.17 -11.87
C TYR A 275 19.26 -22.20 -13.38
N PHE A 276 20.30 -21.95 -14.18
CA PHE A 276 20.19 -21.69 -15.61
C PHE A 276 19.18 -20.58 -15.92
N ASP A 277 18.15 -20.92 -16.70
CA ASP A 277 17.07 -19.99 -17.09
C ASP A 277 15.94 -19.89 -16.06
N LEU A 278 15.95 -20.73 -15.00
CA LEU A 278 14.95 -20.71 -13.94
C LEU A 278 15.44 -19.83 -12.80
N ASP A 279 14.74 -18.73 -12.56
CA ASP A 279 14.91 -17.88 -11.38
C ASP A 279 13.76 -18.17 -10.41
N MET A 280 14.07 -18.43 -9.14
CA MET A 280 13.11 -18.77 -8.11
C MET A 280 13.37 -17.95 -6.85
N PHE A 281 12.30 -17.34 -6.34
CA PHE A 281 12.29 -16.60 -5.09
C PHE A 281 11.11 -17.04 -4.22
N VAL A 282 11.37 -17.36 -2.95
CA VAL A 282 10.37 -17.78 -1.96
C VAL A 282 10.52 -16.92 -0.72
N TRP A 283 9.40 -16.51 -0.14
CA TRP A 283 9.39 -15.73 1.09
C TRP A 283 8.39 -16.26 2.10
N GLY A 284 8.66 -16.06 3.37
CA GLY A 284 7.74 -16.28 4.47
C GLY A 284 8.02 -15.27 5.58
N SER A 285 6.98 -14.66 6.12
CA SER A 285 7.04 -13.68 7.20
C SER A 285 5.91 -13.86 8.17
N ALA A 286 6.16 -13.60 9.44
CA ALA A 286 5.14 -13.57 10.48
C ALA A 286 5.44 -12.47 11.50
N TYR A 287 4.39 -11.75 11.93
CA TYR A 287 4.49 -10.70 12.94
C TYR A 287 3.37 -10.82 13.96
N LYS A 288 3.70 -10.59 15.24
CA LYS A 288 2.76 -10.51 16.34
C LYS A 288 3.18 -9.45 17.35
N ALA A 289 2.18 -8.83 18.00
CA ALA A 289 2.38 -7.94 19.14
C ALA A 289 1.19 -8.05 20.10
N ASN A 290 1.46 -7.92 21.40
CA ASN A 290 0.39 -7.87 22.43
C ASN A 290 -0.23 -6.47 22.53
N GLY A 291 0.47 -5.45 22.04
CA GLY A 291 0.05 -4.04 22.11
C GLY A 291 0.53 -3.34 23.37
N GLU A 292 0.55 -2.01 23.29
CA GLU A 292 0.89 -1.10 24.38
C GLU A 292 -0.37 -0.70 25.12
N VAL A 293 -0.39 -0.87 26.45
CA VAL A 293 -1.45 -0.34 27.30
C VAL A 293 -1.09 1.12 27.64
N THR A 294 -1.96 2.03 27.34
CA THR A 294 -1.78 3.47 27.59
C THR A 294 -3.05 4.08 28.14
N THR A 295 -2.92 5.13 28.95
CA THR A 295 -4.04 5.96 29.41
C THR A 295 -3.92 7.31 28.71
N PRO A 296 -4.63 7.54 27.60
CA PRO A 296 -4.52 8.78 26.86
C PRO A 296 -5.16 9.93 27.65
N GLU A 297 -4.45 11.02 27.83
CA GLU A 297 -5.02 12.28 28.31
C GLU A 297 -5.71 12.97 27.12
N LEU A 298 -7.04 12.95 27.10
CA LEU A 298 -7.84 13.72 26.16
C LEU A 298 -8.16 15.07 26.82
N GLU A 299 -7.57 16.15 26.32
CA GLU A 299 -7.78 17.52 26.87
C GLU A 299 -9.23 18.00 26.77
N ASP A 300 -10.02 17.44 25.82
CA ASP A 300 -11.43 17.75 25.63
C ASP A 300 -12.23 16.46 25.48
N ASP A 301 -12.61 15.86 26.58
CA ASP A 301 -13.61 14.81 26.57
C ASP A 301 -15.01 15.45 26.47
N ILE A 302 -15.49 15.58 25.23
CA ILE A 302 -16.84 16.14 24.97
C ILE A 302 -17.97 15.32 25.60
N TYR A 303 -17.68 14.09 26.01
CA TYR A 303 -18.66 13.19 26.65
C TYR A 303 -18.41 13.01 28.16
N GLY A 304 -17.44 13.71 28.77
CA GLY A 304 -17.17 13.70 30.22
C GLY A 304 -16.69 12.35 30.74
N GLN A 305 -16.13 11.50 29.91
CA GLN A 305 -15.67 10.16 30.30
C GLN A 305 -14.15 10.14 30.47
N ALA A 306 -13.72 10.00 31.72
CA ALA A 306 -12.31 9.71 31.99
C ALA A 306 -11.85 8.51 31.17
N THR A 307 -10.73 8.66 30.50
CA THR A 307 -10.16 7.63 29.65
C THR A 307 -9.63 6.49 30.50
N ASP A 308 -10.24 5.35 30.37
CA ASP A 308 -9.70 4.09 30.87
C ASP A 308 -8.47 3.68 30.05
N GLU A 309 -7.72 2.66 30.51
CA GLU A 309 -6.60 2.11 29.78
C GLU A 309 -7.02 1.60 28.39
N VAL A 310 -6.23 1.95 27.38
CA VAL A 310 -6.44 1.59 25.97
C VAL A 310 -5.27 0.75 25.49
N THR A 311 -5.52 -0.32 24.75
CA THR A 311 -4.45 -1.13 24.12
C THR A 311 -4.28 -0.75 22.66
N VAL A 312 -3.12 -0.19 22.30
CA VAL A 312 -2.80 0.21 20.93
C VAL A 312 -1.79 -0.73 20.28
N GLY A 313 -1.94 -0.97 18.99
CA GLY A 313 -1.01 -1.78 18.19
C GLY A 313 -1.06 -3.28 18.47
N ARG A 314 -2.15 -3.80 19.05
CA ARG A 314 -2.34 -5.23 19.25
C ARG A 314 -2.63 -5.92 17.92
N ILE A 315 -1.99 -7.07 17.71
CA ILE A 315 -2.34 -8.06 16.69
C ILE A 315 -3.15 -9.17 17.36
N GLY A 316 -4.18 -9.67 16.71
CA GLY A 316 -5.06 -10.68 17.26
C GLY A 316 -4.40 -12.00 17.66
N LYS A 317 -5.19 -13.04 17.95
CA LYS A 317 -4.65 -14.34 18.40
C LYS A 317 -3.74 -14.98 17.36
N LYS A 318 -4.06 -14.90 16.08
CA LYS A 318 -3.21 -15.33 14.97
C LYS A 318 -2.17 -14.25 14.66
N PRO A 319 -0.92 -14.60 14.33
CA PRO A 319 0.03 -13.62 13.78
C PRO A 319 -0.42 -13.16 12.40
N SER A 320 -0.14 -11.91 12.03
CA SER A 320 -0.15 -11.52 10.62
C SER A 320 0.98 -12.24 9.90
N TYR A 321 0.75 -12.74 8.69
CA TYR A 321 1.75 -13.45 7.91
C TYR A 321 1.65 -13.17 6.42
N ASP A 322 2.76 -13.43 5.75
CA ASP A 322 2.94 -13.31 4.31
C ASP A 322 3.82 -14.45 3.81
N PHE A 323 3.33 -15.22 2.88
CA PHE A 323 4.06 -16.32 2.28
C PHE A 323 3.85 -16.33 0.77
N GLY A 324 4.91 -16.57 0.00
CA GLY A 324 4.75 -16.68 -1.43
C GLY A 324 5.96 -17.25 -2.16
N ILE A 325 5.75 -17.45 -3.44
CA ILE A 325 6.75 -17.94 -4.39
C ILE A 325 6.61 -17.20 -5.72
N GLN A 326 7.74 -16.86 -6.29
CA GLN A 326 7.84 -16.36 -7.66
C GLN A 326 8.84 -17.21 -8.42
N MET A 327 8.46 -17.57 -9.65
CA MET A 327 9.31 -18.31 -10.57
C MET A 327 9.29 -17.63 -11.93
N LYS A 328 10.47 -17.51 -12.55
CA LYS A 328 10.63 -17.02 -13.93
C LYS A 328 11.46 -18.02 -14.72
N TRP A 329 10.93 -18.41 -15.86
CA TRP A 329 11.61 -19.32 -16.77
C TRP A 329 11.40 -18.86 -18.21
N LYS A 330 12.45 -18.32 -18.83
CA LYS A 330 12.43 -17.74 -20.19
C LYS A 330 11.26 -16.77 -20.40
N GLY A 331 10.36 -16.56 -20.85
CA GLY A 331 9.22 -15.64 -20.87
C GLY A 331 8.11 -15.97 -19.89
N LEU A 332 8.09 -17.19 -19.34
CA LEU A 332 7.06 -17.62 -18.41
C LEU A 332 7.35 -17.12 -17.00
N GLN A 333 6.34 -16.54 -16.35
CA GLN A 333 6.39 -16.10 -14.95
C GLN A 333 5.20 -16.66 -14.20
N PHE A 334 5.46 -17.18 -13.01
CA PHE A 334 4.44 -17.63 -12.07
C PHE A 334 4.67 -16.96 -10.74
N MET A 335 3.60 -16.47 -10.13
CA MET A 335 3.61 -15.92 -8.77
C MET A 335 2.42 -16.51 -8.01
N TYR A 336 2.68 -16.90 -6.77
CA TYR A 336 1.64 -17.19 -5.78
C TYR A 336 1.98 -16.44 -4.50
N ASP A 337 1.02 -15.74 -3.94
CA ASP A 337 1.10 -15.01 -2.67
C ASP A 337 -0.10 -15.36 -1.80
N THR A 338 0.14 -15.54 -0.52
CA THR A 338 -0.93 -15.64 0.48
C THR A 338 -0.55 -14.85 1.71
N HIS A 339 -1.46 -14.00 2.15
CA HIS A 339 -1.24 -13.18 3.32
C HIS A 339 -2.47 -13.13 4.22
N PHE A 340 -2.21 -12.94 5.50
CA PHE A 340 -3.21 -12.79 6.54
C PHE A 340 -2.97 -11.49 7.28
N SER A 341 -3.96 -10.63 7.24
CA SER A 341 -4.01 -9.35 7.94
C SER A 341 -5.05 -9.40 9.04
N GLN A 342 -4.70 -8.89 10.20
CA GLN A 342 -5.65 -8.70 11.30
C GLN A 342 -5.31 -7.42 12.06
N VAL A 343 -6.15 -6.41 11.90
CA VAL A 343 -6.04 -5.12 12.59
C VAL A 343 -7.12 -5.01 13.63
N MET A 344 -6.72 -4.65 14.85
CA MET A 344 -7.64 -4.51 15.99
C MET A 344 -7.77 -3.05 16.36
N SER A 345 -9.00 -2.55 16.40
CA SER A 345 -9.25 -1.20 16.89
C SER A 345 -9.07 -1.13 18.41
N PRO A 346 -8.46 -0.07 18.94
CA PRO A 346 -8.36 0.13 20.37
C PRO A 346 -9.68 0.62 21.01
N LEU A 347 -10.66 1.05 20.23
CA LEU A 347 -11.89 1.68 20.71
C LEU A 347 -13.14 1.00 20.11
N THR A 348 -14.25 1.03 20.84
CA THR A 348 -15.55 0.62 20.31
C THR A 348 -16.07 1.64 19.29
N MET A 349 -17.01 1.25 18.44
CA MET A 349 -17.64 2.14 17.49
C MET A 349 -18.56 3.17 18.16
N SER A 350 -19.12 2.85 19.32
CA SER A 350 -20.02 3.75 20.00
C SER A 350 -19.29 5.02 20.45
N THR A 351 -20.05 6.10 20.51
CA THR A 351 -19.57 7.41 20.95
C THR A 351 -19.14 7.45 22.42
N LEU A 352 -19.57 6.48 23.20
CA LEU A 352 -19.19 6.31 24.61
C LEU A 352 -17.78 5.70 24.78
N SER A 353 -17.05 5.41 23.67
CA SER A 353 -15.65 5.06 23.57
C SER A 353 -15.04 4.34 24.74
N LYS A 354 -15.56 3.19 25.10
CA LYS A 354 -14.82 2.39 26.04
C LYS A 354 -13.78 1.57 25.33
N PRO A 355 -12.56 1.44 25.93
CA PRO A 355 -11.55 0.56 25.42
C PRO A 355 -12.06 -0.87 25.32
N TYR A 356 -11.59 -1.61 24.32
CA TYR A 356 -11.90 -3.03 24.23
C TYR A 356 -11.35 -3.78 25.44
N GLN A 357 -12.20 -4.50 26.12
CA GLN A 357 -11.77 -5.50 27.09
C GLN A 357 -11.57 -6.85 26.38
N TYR A 358 -10.48 -6.95 25.62
CA TYR A 358 -10.20 -8.08 24.70
C TYR A 358 -10.41 -9.48 25.30
N ASP A 359 -10.31 -9.65 26.61
CA ASP A 359 -10.47 -10.95 27.27
C ASP A 359 -11.95 -11.32 27.52
N LYS A 360 -12.86 -10.36 27.39
CA LYS A 360 -14.30 -10.56 27.56
C LYS A 360 -15.02 -10.82 26.25
N PHE A 361 -14.38 -10.55 25.09
CA PHE A 361 -15.06 -10.70 23.82
C PHE A 361 -15.09 -12.14 23.35
N ARG A 362 -16.23 -12.47 22.79
CA ARG A 362 -16.47 -13.66 22.04
C ARG A 362 -15.57 -13.73 20.80
N THR A 363 -15.17 -14.93 20.42
CA THR A 363 -14.44 -15.19 19.19
C THR A 363 -15.34 -15.91 18.19
N PHE A 364 -15.36 -15.43 16.94
CA PHE A 364 -15.96 -16.12 15.81
C PHE A 364 -14.85 -16.82 15.02
N ASN A 365 -14.88 -18.16 14.95
CA ASN A 365 -13.82 -18.95 14.30
C ASN A 365 -12.40 -18.58 14.74
N GLY A 366 -12.23 -18.23 16.02
CA GLY A 366 -10.97 -17.79 16.58
C GLY A 366 -10.58 -16.33 16.27
N ILE A 367 -11.45 -15.55 15.62
CA ILE A 367 -11.29 -14.13 15.32
C ILE A 367 -11.95 -13.31 16.42
N THR A 368 -11.19 -12.41 17.02
CA THR A 368 -11.64 -11.38 17.96
C THR A 368 -12.07 -10.13 17.20
N PRO A 369 -12.69 -9.12 17.87
CA PRO A 369 -13.04 -7.86 17.22
C PRO A 369 -11.88 -7.27 16.44
N SER A 370 -12.02 -7.18 15.12
CA SER A 370 -10.97 -6.77 14.18
C SER A 370 -11.49 -6.72 12.75
N PHE A 371 -10.74 -6.04 11.87
CA PHE A 371 -10.83 -6.25 10.44
C PHE A 371 -9.79 -7.30 10.03
N THR A 372 -10.24 -8.37 9.41
CA THR A 372 -9.40 -9.52 9.08
C THR A 372 -9.57 -9.91 7.63
N THR A 373 -8.47 -10.08 6.92
CA THR A 373 -8.45 -10.62 5.56
C THR A 373 -7.45 -11.78 5.47
N GLN A 374 -7.89 -12.85 4.80
CA GLN A 374 -7.04 -13.95 4.36
C GLN A 374 -7.10 -13.98 2.85
N SER A 375 -6.01 -13.62 2.19
CA SER A 375 -5.99 -13.51 0.74
C SER A 375 -5.04 -14.51 0.10
N HIS A 376 -5.39 -14.97 -1.09
CA HIS A 376 -4.60 -15.83 -1.95
C HIS A 376 -4.62 -15.23 -3.34
N HIS A 377 -3.45 -15.02 -3.92
CA HIS A 377 -3.27 -14.43 -5.24
C HIS A 377 -2.40 -15.34 -6.09
N ALA A 378 -2.79 -15.59 -7.32
CA ALA A 378 -2.01 -16.36 -8.28
C ALA A 378 -1.98 -15.63 -9.63
N ASP A 379 -0.79 -15.49 -10.20
CA ASP A 379 -0.57 -14.92 -11.53
C ASP A 379 0.29 -15.87 -12.36
N LEU A 380 -0.15 -16.16 -13.57
CA LEU A 380 0.62 -16.87 -14.57
C LEU A 380 0.70 -16.00 -15.81
N SER A 381 1.86 -15.53 -16.17
CA SER A 381 2.06 -14.69 -17.33
C SER A 381 3.15 -15.20 -18.25
N TYR A 382 2.99 -14.91 -19.54
CA TYR A 382 3.97 -15.21 -20.57
C TYR A 382 4.25 -13.97 -21.38
N GLU A 383 5.53 -13.64 -21.50
CA GLU A 383 6.02 -12.51 -22.26
C GLU A 383 6.90 -12.97 -23.41
N HIS A 384 6.66 -12.42 -24.59
CA HIS A 384 7.38 -12.76 -25.80
C HIS A 384 7.75 -11.51 -26.59
N GLU A 385 9.02 -11.37 -26.87
CA GLU A 385 9.57 -10.24 -27.64
C GLU A 385 9.73 -10.62 -29.12
N LEU A 386 9.05 -9.88 -29.99
CA LEU A 386 9.08 -10.02 -31.45
C LEU A 386 9.67 -8.73 -32.02
N SER A 387 10.95 -8.69 -32.32
CA SER A 387 11.62 -7.53 -32.98
C SER A 387 11.20 -6.14 -32.42
N LYS A 388 10.04 -5.64 -32.86
CA LYS A 388 9.48 -4.31 -32.49
C LYS A 388 8.26 -4.38 -31.58
N VAL A 389 7.77 -5.57 -31.29
CA VAL A 389 6.53 -5.78 -30.50
C VAL A 389 6.86 -6.66 -29.31
N ASN A 390 6.54 -6.21 -28.12
CA ASN A 390 6.54 -7.04 -26.93
C ASN A 390 5.09 -7.38 -26.57
N LEU A 391 4.78 -8.67 -26.47
CA LEU A 391 3.44 -9.17 -26.12
C LEU A 391 3.49 -9.89 -24.78
N ARG A 392 2.55 -9.56 -23.91
CA ARG A 392 2.37 -10.24 -22.62
C ARG A 392 0.91 -10.68 -22.46
N GLY A 393 0.73 -11.94 -22.12
CA GLY A 393 -0.57 -12.49 -21.67
C GLY A 393 -0.47 -12.90 -20.21
N SER A 394 -1.51 -12.63 -19.42
CA SER A 394 -1.58 -13.03 -18.01
C SER A 394 -2.93 -13.66 -17.69
N LEU A 395 -2.89 -14.66 -16.81
CA LEU A 395 -4.05 -15.28 -16.18
C LEU A 395 -3.93 -15.07 -14.68
N THR A 396 -4.98 -14.58 -14.04
CA THR A 396 -5.00 -14.30 -12.61
C THR A 396 -6.13 -15.06 -11.92
N TYR A 397 -5.87 -15.44 -10.69
CA TYR A 397 -6.87 -16.01 -9.79
C TYR A 397 -6.65 -15.43 -8.39
N ASP A 398 -7.72 -14.93 -7.78
CA ASP A 398 -7.71 -14.41 -6.43
C ASP A 398 -8.82 -15.06 -5.61
N ASN A 399 -8.56 -15.28 -4.33
CA ASN A 399 -9.54 -15.73 -3.36
C ASN A 399 -9.27 -15.02 -2.04
N SER A 400 -10.29 -14.40 -1.44
CA SER A 400 -10.16 -13.71 -0.17
C SER A 400 -11.32 -14.01 0.76
N ASP A 401 -10.98 -14.37 2.00
CA ASP A 401 -11.92 -14.42 3.11
C ASP A 401 -11.84 -13.09 3.87
N LEU A 402 -12.98 -12.41 3.97
CA LEU A 402 -13.14 -11.16 4.70
C LEU A 402 -13.92 -11.43 5.98
N THR A 403 -13.43 -10.92 7.12
CA THR A 403 -14.19 -10.85 8.35
C THR A 403 -14.02 -9.48 8.97
N HIS A 404 -15.12 -8.76 9.16
CA HIS A 404 -15.17 -7.52 9.92
C HIS A 404 -16.03 -7.74 11.17
N TYR A 405 -15.36 -7.88 12.30
CA TYR A 405 -16.00 -8.02 13.60
C TYR A 405 -15.75 -6.76 14.41
N GLN A 406 -16.79 -5.99 14.66
CA GLN A 406 -16.70 -4.70 15.31
C GLN A 406 -17.70 -4.61 16.47
N VAL A 407 -17.24 -4.25 17.66
CA VAL A 407 -18.11 -3.95 18.78
C VAL A 407 -18.71 -2.56 18.57
N ILE A 408 -20.04 -2.50 18.47
CA ILE A 408 -20.78 -1.25 18.33
C ILE A 408 -20.83 -0.56 19.68
N SER A 409 -21.27 -1.26 20.70
CA SER A 409 -21.32 -0.75 22.07
C SER A 409 -21.21 -1.88 23.08
N GLU A 410 -20.53 -1.62 24.21
CA GLU A 410 -20.52 -2.50 25.39
C GLU A 410 -21.76 -2.28 26.30
N TYR A 411 -22.53 -1.23 26.04
CA TYR A 411 -23.72 -0.85 26.80
C TYR A 411 -24.97 -0.87 25.94
N PRO A 412 -26.17 -0.99 26.55
CA PRO A 412 -27.40 -0.83 25.82
C PRO A 412 -27.45 0.52 25.08
N LEU A 413 -27.88 0.48 23.83
CA LEU A 413 -28.08 1.66 22.98
C LEU A 413 -29.59 1.79 22.69
N ALA A 414 -30.39 2.20 23.70
CA ALA A 414 -31.82 2.29 23.55
C ALA A 414 -32.27 3.17 22.38
N ASP A 415 -31.52 4.25 22.11
CA ASP A 415 -31.86 5.16 21.02
C ASP A 415 -31.71 4.51 19.64
N PHE A 416 -30.90 3.45 19.50
CA PHE A 416 -30.80 2.69 18.27
C PHE A 416 -31.98 1.77 18.00
N SER A 417 -32.72 1.36 19.05
CA SER A 417 -33.84 0.44 18.89
C SER A 417 -34.96 1.02 18.02
N ILE A 418 -35.10 2.34 18.01
CA ILE A 418 -36.15 3.04 17.26
C ILE A 418 -36.00 2.85 15.74
N PHE A 419 -34.77 2.72 15.26
CA PHE A 419 -34.48 2.48 13.82
C PHE A 419 -34.84 1.07 13.37
N PHE A 420 -35.04 0.16 14.32
CA PHE A 420 -35.32 -1.25 14.04
C PHE A 420 -36.69 -1.68 14.62
N ALA A 421 -37.59 -0.70 14.82
CA ALA A 421 -38.91 -0.97 15.39
C ALA A 421 -39.71 -2.05 14.60
N ASN A 422 -39.46 -2.19 13.30
CA ASN A 422 -40.09 -3.21 12.47
C ASN A 422 -39.40 -4.60 12.55
N VAL A 423 -38.29 -4.69 13.24
CA VAL A 423 -37.56 -5.94 13.47
C VAL A 423 -37.35 -6.09 14.98
N PRO A 424 -38.40 -6.56 15.70
CA PRO A 424 -38.43 -6.54 17.17
C PRO A 424 -37.23 -7.20 17.82
N GLU A 425 -36.71 -8.29 17.24
CA GLU A 425 -35.57 -9.02 17.77
C GLU A 425 -34.27 -8.16 17.73
N ILE A 426 -34.12 -7.31 16.71
CA ILE A 426 -32.99 -6.40 16.61
C ILE A 426 -33.16 -5.22 17.55
N ALA A 427 -34.39 -4.65 17.61
CA ALA A 427 -34.70 -3.59 18.53
C ALA A 427 -34.45 -4.02 19.99
N GLU A 428 -34.85 -5.23 20.37
CA GLU A 428 -34.57 -5.82 21.68
C GLU A 428 -33.08 -6.02 21.94
N ALA A 429 -32.29 -6.43 20.91
CA ALA A 429 -30.84 -6.59 21.02
C ALA A 429 -30.15 -5.30 21.47
N PHE A 430 -30.60 -4.14 20.98
CA PHE A 430 -30.04 -2.83 21.36
C PHE A 430 -30.46 -2.39 22.78
N LEU A 431 -31.50 -2.98 23.35
CA LEU A 431 -31.96 -2.73 24.73
C LEU A 431 -31.25 -3.59 25.77
N GLN A 432 -30.43 -4.56 25.35
CA GLN A 432 -29.74 -5.49 26.23
C GLN A 432 -28.27 -5.08 26.49
N ASN A 433 -27.39 -6.05 26.74
CA ASN A 433 -26.03 -5.88 27.26
C ASN A 433 -24.98 -5.31 26.26
N GLY A 434 -25.40 -4.58 25.26
CA GLY A 434 -24.51 -4.08 24.21
C GLY A 434 -24.53 -4.96 22.95
N THR A 435 -23.97 -4.45 21.85
CA THR A 435 -24.08 -5.07 20.55
C THR A 435 -22.76 -5.02 19.77
N ALA A 436 -22.58 -6.01 18.90
CA ALA A 436 -21.51 -6.04 17.93
C ALA A 436 -22.06 -6.42 16.55
N ARG A 437 -21.39 -6.03 15.50
CA ARG A 437 -21.65 -6.50 14.14
C ARG A 437 -20.57 -7.46 13.69
N HIS A 438 -20.98 -8.47 12.95
CA HIS A 438 -20.09 -9.44 12.37
C HIS A 438 -20.45 -9.63 10.90
N LEU A 439 -19.56 -9.15 10.04
CA LEU A 439 -19.64 -9.33 8.62
C LEU A 439 -18.61 -10.38 8.22
N ASN A 440 -19.01 -11.43 7.52
CA ASN A 440 -18.07 -12.36 6.96
C ASN A 440 -18.48 -12.83 5.57
N GLY A 441 -17.50 -13.08 4.71
CA GLY A 441 -17.75 -13.54 3.35
C GLY A 441 -16.48 -13.98 2.65
N ARG A 442 -16.68 -14.66 1.53
CA ARG A 442 -15.62 -15.12 0.62
C ARG A 442 -15.87 -14.61 -0.76
N GLU A 443 -14.82 -14.04 -1.35
CA GLU A 443 -14.80 -13.65 -2.75
C GLU A 443 -13.80 -14.48 -3.56
N GLN A 444 -14.09 -14.60 -4.85
CA GLN A 444 -13.17 -15.15 -5.84
C GLN A 444 -13.15 -14.25 -7.07
N SER A 445 -12.01 -14.16 -7.74
CA SER A 445 -11.92 -13.49 -9.02
C SER A 445 -11.01 -14.22 -10.00
N TYR A 446 -11.33 -14.08 -11.28
CA TYR A 446 -10.57 -14.64 -12.39
C TYR A 446 -10.31 -13.54 -13.40
N GLY A 447 -9.08 -13.42 -13.87
CA GLY A 447 -8.72 -12.38 -14.82
C GLY A 447 -7.90 -12.91 -16.00
N ILE A 448 -8.12 -12.29 -17.14
CA ILE A 448 -7.29 -12.45 -18.34
C ILE A 448 -6.87 -11.08 -18.81
N GLN A 449 -5.58 -10.88 -19.04
CA GLN A 449 -5.04 -9.63 -19.57
C GLN A 449 -4.13 -9.92 -20.76
N LEU A 450 -4.30 -9.14 -21.82
CA LEU A 450 -3.42 -9.11 -22.97
C LEU A 450 -2.86 -7.71 -23.14
N LYS A 451 -1.55 -7.58 -23.20
CA LYS A 451 -0.83 -6.32 -23.42
C LYS A 451 0.12 -6.44 -24.60
N GLY A 452 0.21 -5.37 -25.37
CA GLY A 452 1.19 -5.22 -26.42
C GLY A 452 1.91 -3.88 -26.31
N ASP A 453 3.20 -3.87 -26.57
CA ASP A 453 4.00 -2.67 -26.71
C ASP A 453 4.68 -2.68 -28.08
N TYR A 454 4.35 -1.74 -28.92
CA TYR A 454 4.85 -1.60 -30.29
C TYR A 454 5.76 -0.40 -30.43
N GLN A 455 7.05 -0.64 -30.68
CA GLN A 455 8.02 0.41 -30.96
C GLN A 455 8.03 0.73 -32.47
N TYR A 456 7.24 1.76 -32.87
CA TYR A 456 7.09 2.09 -34.27
C TYR A 456 8.22 2.93 -34.87
N VAL A 457 8.96 3.69 -34.04
CA VAL A 457 10.14 4.42 -34.44
C VAL A 457 11.17 4.45 -33.31
N ASN A 458 12.43 4.25 -33.66
CA ASN A 458 13.56 4.34 -32.73
C ASN A 458 14.79 4.77 -33.47
N ASN A 459 15.09 6.09 -33.47
CA ASN A 459 16.30 6.69 -34.00
C ASN A 459 16.75 7.86 -33.11
N ASP A 460 17.88 8.47 -33.38
CA ASP A 460 18.48 9.51 -32.53
C ASP A 460 17.60 10.73 -32.31
N ARG A 461 16.68 11.06 -33.24
CA ARG A 461 15.81 12.23 -33.17
C ARG A 461 14.38 11.90 -32.72
N HIS A 462 13.93 10.70 -33.02
CA HIS A 462 12.54 10.27 -32.78
C HIS A 462 12.52 8.90 -32.12
N LYS A 463 11.84 8.80 -30.99
CA LYS A 463 11.48 7.53 -30.36
C LYS A 463 9.98 7.48 -30.17
N GLY A 464 9.34 6.41 -30.60
CA GLY A 464 7.88 6.30 -30.50
C GLY A 464 7.45 4.89 -30.16
N SER A 465 6.56 4.78 -29.19
CA SER A 465 5.92 3.52 -28.80
C SER A 465 4.42 3.67 -28.63
N LEU A 466 3.71 2.61 -28.91
CA LEU A 466 2.28 2.45 -28.69
C LEU A 466 2.08 1.23 -27.80
N MET A 467 1.62 1.46 -26.59
CA MET A 467 1.15 0.41 -25.68
C MET A 467 -0.36 0.28 -25.84
N PHE A 468 -0.85 -0.94 -25.87
CA PHE A 468 -2.29 -1.24 -25.93
C PHE A 468 -2.59 -2.51 -25.15
N GLY A 469 -3.82 -2.67 -24.70
CA GLY A 469 -4.22 -3.87 -24.00
C GLY A 469 -5.72 -3.98 -23.82
N ALA A 470 -6.13 -5.20 -23.49
CA ALA A 470 -7.48 -5.56 -23.13
C ALA A 470 -7.46 -6.47 -21.90
N GLU A 471 -8.46 -6.31 -21.06
CA GLU A 471 -8.57 -7.04 -19.79
C GLU A 471 -10.02 -7.49 -19.63
N TYR A 472 -10.19 -8.70 -19.16
CA TYR A 472 -11.45 -9.20 -18.64
C TYR A 472 -11.23 -9.72 -17.22
N SER A 473 -12.13 -9.36 -16.31
CA SER A 473 -12.16 -9.94 -14.96
C SER A 473 -13.59 -10.29 -14.59
N HIS A 474 -13.72 -11.43 -13.94
CA HIS A 474 -14.96 -11.90 -13.33
C HIS A 474 -14.77 -11.96 -11.81
N PHE A 475 -15.62 -11.27 -11.08
CA PHE A 475 -15.68 -11.31 -9.63
C PHE A 475 -16.93 -12.06 -9.20
N GLN A 476 -16.79 -12.95 -8.23
CA GLN A 476 -17.87 -13.70 -7.62
C GLN A 476 -17.78 -13.62 -6.10
N LEU A 477 -18.88 -13.29 -5.47
CA LEU A 477 -19.08 -13.41 -4.03
C LEU A 477 -19.81 -14.72 -3.74
N ASP A 478 -19.19 -15.63 -2.98
CA ASP A 478 -19.76 -16.97 -2.72
C ASP A 478 -20.87 -16.92 -1.68
N ASP A 479 -20.61 -16.27 -0.55
CA ASP A 479 -21.58 -16.07 0.54
C ASP A 479 -21.08 -14.92 1.40
N MET A 480 -21.94 -13.97 1.70
CA MET A 480 -21.62 -12.91 2.64
C MET A 480 -22.81 -12.68 3.57
N ARG A 481 -22.50 -12.65 4.86
CA ARG A 481 -23.48 -12.51 5.91
C ARG A 481 -23.15 -11.34 6.80
N TYR A 482 -24.16 -10.56 7.10
CA TYR A 482 -24.10 -9.47 8.04
C TYR A 482 -24.99 -9.83 9.24
N ASN A 483 -24.36 -9.99 10.41
CA ASN A 483 -25.06 -10.35 11.64
C ASN A 483 -24.89 -9.23 12.66
N ILE A 484 -25.95 -8.91 13.38
CA ILE A 484 -25.86 -8.24 14.67
C ILE A 484 -25.76 -9.31 15.75
N VAL A 485 -24.76 -9.13 16.59
CA VAL A 485 -24.50 -9.98 17.74
C VAL A 485 -24.93 -9.22 18.98
N TYR A 486 -25.92 -9.71 19.67
CA TYR A 486 -26.28 -9.30 21.01
C TYR A 486 -25.72 -10.31 22.00
N ASP A 487 -25.34 -9.84 23.17
CA ASP A 487 -24.57 -10.62 24.14
C ASP A 487 -23.19 -11.07 23.63
N TYR A 488 -22.39 -10.08 23.21
CA TYR A 488 -21.00 -10.28 22.79
C TYR A 488 -20.08 -10.82 23.91
N THR A 489 -20.59 -10.88 25.17
CA THR A 489 -19.90 -11.48 26.32
C THR A 489 -20.22 -12.94 26.49
N SER A 490 -21.29 -13.47 25.88
CA SER A 490 -21.73 -14.86 26.01
C SER A 490 -20.84 -15.79 25.16
N THR A 491 -20.64 -17.00 25.68
CA THR A 491 -20.05 -18.10 24.93
C THR A 491 -21.04 -18.80 24.01
N THR A 492 -22.34 -18.55 24.17
CA THR A 492 -23.40 -19.07 23.30
C THR A 492 -23.54 -18.20 22.04
N HIS A 493 -23.74 -18.85 20.89
CA HIS A 493 -23.74 -18.17 19.59
C HIS A 493 -25.14 -17.67 19.19
N GLU A 494 -25.78 -16.88 20.01
CA GLU A 494 -26.97 -16.18 19.57
C GLU A 494 -26.55 -14.95 18.76
N SER A 495 -26.71 -15.03 17.47
CA SER A 495 -26.53 -13.94 16.53
C SER A 495 -27.76 -13.86 15.67
N TYR A 496 -28.28 -12.69 15.47
CA TYR A 496 -29.36 -12.44 14.54
C TYR A 496 -28.76 -12.08 13.17
N ALA A 497 -29.13 -12.81 12.13
CA ALA A 497 -28.72 -12.47 10.76
C ALA A 497 -29.55 -11.28 10.30
N LEU A 498 -28.94 -10.10 10.25
CA LEU A 498 -29.58 -8.88 9.78
C LEU A 498 -29.92 -8.96 8.31
N ALA A 499 -28.98 -9.51 7.51
CA ALA A 499 -29.19 -9.68 6.10
C ALA A 499 -28.18 -10.65 5.49
N GLU A 500 -28.65 -11.44 4.58
CA GLU A 500 -27.81 -12.10 3.63
C GLU A 500 -27.47 -11.07 2.54
N ILE A 501 -26.21 -10.57 2.53
CA ILE A 501 -25.66 -9.88 1.38
C ILE A 501 -25.62 -10.87 0.21
N GLY A 502 -25.52 -12.15 0.54
CA GLY A 502 -25.75 -13.29 -0.33
C GLY A 502 -24.66 -13.47 -1.35
N LYS A 503 -25.05 -14.12 -2.46
CA LYS A 503 -24.18 -14.39 -3.61
C LYS A 503 -24.35 -13.29 -4.65
N GLY A 504 -23.32 -13.05 -5.44
CA GLY A 504 -23.38 -12.13 -6.55
C GLY A 504 -22.13 -12.19 -7.39
N HIS A 505 -22.19 -11.62 -8.58
CA HIS A 505 -21.03 -11.52 -9.47
C HIS A 505 -21.04 -10.20 -10.23
N GLU A 506 -19.88 -9.80 -10.69
CA GLU A 506 -19.69 -8.63 -11.55
C GLU A 506 -18.65 -8.92 -12.61
N ASP A 507 -18.85 -8.39 -13.81
CA ASP A 507 -17.97 -8.56 -14.94
C ASP A 507 -17.35 -7.24 -15.36
N PHE A 508 -16.05 -7.27 -15.66
CA PHE A 508 -15.26 -6.10 -16.03
C PHE A 508 -14.63 -6.34 -17.40
N TYR A 509 -14.87 -5.43 -18.33
CA TYR A 509 -14.31 -5.45 -19.68
C TYR A 509 -13.60 -4.14 -19.93
N ASN A 510 -12.29 -4.17 -20.09
CA ASN A 510 -11.49 -2.97 -20.15
C ASN A 510 -10.58 -2.99 -21.38
N ALA A 511 -10.36 -1.82 -21.97
CA ALA A 511 -9.42 -1.63 -23.05
C ALA A 511 -8.65 -0.32 -22.86
N PHE A 512 -7.36 -0.32 -23.19
CA PHE A 512 -6.54 0.86 -23.06
C PHE A 512 -5.50 0.97 -24.17
N ALA A 513 -5.12 2.22 -24.45
CA ALA A 513 -4.02 2.52 -25.35
C ALA A 513 -3.25 3.73 -24.82
N GLN A 514 -1.93 3.73 -25.02
CA GLN A 514 -1.04 4.83 -24.66
C GLN A 514 0.00 5.03 -25.76
N LEU A 515 0.05 6.23 -26.29
CA LEU A 515 1.06 6.69 -27.24
C LEU A 515 2.12 7.49 -26.49
N LYS A 516 3.38 7.15 -26.67
CA LYS A 516 4.54 7.93 -26.25
C LYS A 516 5.37 8.29 -27.48
N HIS A 517 5.59 9.56 -27.71
CA HIS A 517 6.45 10.01 -28.80
C HIS A 517 7.42 11.09 -28.31
N GLN A 518 8.68 10.89 -28.62
CA GLN A 518 9.78 11.81 -28.29
C GLN A 518 10.31 12.48 -29.57
N TRP A 519 10.42 13.80 -29.54
CA TRP A 519 11.09 14.64 -30.55
C TRP A 519 12.24 15.38 -29.89
N GLY A 520 13.46 14.86 -30.01
CA GLY A 520 14.59 15.43 -29.30
C GLY A 520 14.32 15.53 -27.78
N PRO A 521 14.29 16.75 -27.18
CA PRO A 521 14.04 16.91 -25.75
C PRO A 521 12.55 16.84 -25.37
N LEU A 522 11.60 16.91 -26.32
CA LEU A 522 10.18 16.93 -26.03
C LEU A 522 9.58 15.53 -26.13
N ILE A 523 8.92 15.08 -25.06
CA ILE A 523 8.15 13.83 -25.03
C ILE A 523 6.67 14.20 -24.85
N VAL A 524 5.82 13.65 -25.70
CA VAL A 524 4.36 13.69 -25.56
C VAL A 524 3.89 12.28 -25.21
N ASN A 525 3.11 12.18 -24.13
CA ASN A 525 2.48 10.94 -23.69
C ASN A 525 0.97 11.15 -23.63
N ALA A 526 0.21 10.41 -24.42
CA ALA A 526 -1.25 10.47 -24.45
C ALA A 526 -1.83 9.08 -24.23
N GLY A 527 -2.68 8.92 -23.25
CA GLY A 527 -3.31 7.66 -22.89
C GLY A 527 -4.82 7.78 -22.75
N MET A 528 -5.50 6.70 -23.05
CA MET A 528 -6.94 6.56 -22.88
C MET A 528 -7.27 5.13 -22.45
N ARG A 529 -8.17 5.01 -21.46
CA ARG A 529 -8.74 3.74 -21.08
C ARG A 529 -10.25 3.85 -21.07
N TYR A 530 -10.90 2.80 -21.50
CA TYR A 530 -12.32 2.57 -21.38
C TYR A 530 -12.58 1.38 -20.47
N ASP A 531 -13.40 1.58 -19.45
CA ASP A 531 -13.81 0.57 -18.48
C ASP A 531 -15.33 0.37 -18.62
N HIS A 532 -15.75 -0.85 -18.86
CA HIS A 532 -17.14 -1.30 -18.89
C HIS A 532 -17.35 -2.34 -17.80
N LYS A 533 -18.22 -2.04 -16.86
CA LYS A 533 -18.57 -2.94 -15.75
C LYS A 533 -20.05 -3.27 -15.77
N VAL A 534 -20.36 -4.53 -15.65
CA VAL A 534 -21.71 -5.04 -15.43
C VAL A 534 -21.83 -5.39 -13.95
N ARG A 535 -22.62 -4.64 -13.22
CA ARG A 535 -22.86 -4.84 -11.80
C ARG A 535 -23.85 -5.98 -11.55
N TYR A 536 -23.91 -6.49 -10.32
CA TYR A 536 -24.78 -7.61 -9.90
C TYR A 536 -26.28 -7.41 -10.18
N ASN A 537 -26.74 -6.17 -10.23
CA ASN A 537 -28.13 -5.80 -10.55
C ASN A 537 -28.34 -5.51 -12.05
N ASN A 538 -27.40 -5.91 -12.91
CA ASN A 538 -27.32 -5.63 -14.35
C ASN A 538 -27.21 -4.14 -14.72
N SER A 539 -27.03 -3.23 -13.76
CA SER A 539 -26.66 -1.85 -14.09
C SER A 539 -25.24 -1.81 -14.67
N ARG A 540 -24.96 -0.80 -15.49
CA ARG A 540 -23.72 -0.70 -16.24
C ARG A 540 -22.99 0.57 -15.91
N VAL A 541 -21.72 0.44 -15.63
CA VAL A 541 -20.79 1.57 -15.48
C VAL A 541 -19.93 1.66 -16.74
N ASN A 542 -19.84 2.83 -17.32
CA ASN A 542 -19.02 3.11 -18.49
C ASN A 542 -18.18 4.33 -18.22
N GLU A 543 -16.87 4.14 -18.06
CA GLU A 543 -15.96 5.22 -17.70
C GLU A 543 -14.80 5.36 -18.67
N TRP A 544 -14.46 6.62 -18.95
CA TRP A 544 -13.31 6.99 -19.76
C TRP A 544 -12.28 7.72 -18.90
N SER A 545 -11.04 7.23 -18.95
CA SER A 545 -9.93 7.77 -18.18
C SER A 545 -8.82 8.30 -19.10
N PRO A 546 -8.91 9.56 -19.55
CA PRO A 546 -7.89 10.21 -20.37
C PRO A 546 -6.68 10.62 -19.54
N ARG A 547 -5.49 10.60 -20.16
CA ARG A 547 -4.25 11.19 -19.68
C ARG A 547 -3.49 11.86 -20.81
N LEU A 548 -2.92 13.03 -20.53
CA LEU A 548 -2.05 13.77 -21.44
C LEU A 548 -0.89 14.37 -20.66
N ALA A 549 0.33 14.16 -21.12
CA ALA A 549 1.51 14.76 -20.51
C ALA A 549 2.49 15.26 -21.58
N PHE A 550 3.09 16.41 -21.28
CA PHE A 550 4.19 17.01 -22.01
C PHE A 550 5.42 17.01 -21.08
N ILE A 551 6.52 16.43 -21.56
CA ILE A 551 7.77 16.35 -20.81
C ILE A 551 8.85 17.00 -21.64
N PHE A 552 9.52 18.01 -21.09
CA PHE A 552 10.71 18.61 -21.68
C PHE A 552 11.94 18.12 -20.91
N LEU A 553 12.71 17.26 -21.55
CA LEU A 553 13.84 16.54 -20.98
C LEU A 553 15.16 17.21 -21.35
N GLN A 554 15.96 17.53 -20.34
CA GLN A 554 17.34 17.97 -20.46
C GLN A 554 18.27 17.06 -19.65
N PRO A 555 19.57 16.99 -19.91
CA PRO A 555 20.49 16.06 -19.25
C PRO A 555 20.49 16.14 -17.72
N LYS A 556 20.26 17.33 -17.14
CA LYS A 556 20.28 17.54 -15.69
C LYS A 556 18.97 18.05 -15.09
N TRP A 557 17.93 18.23 -15.89
CA TRP A 557 16.63 18.64 -15.40
C TRP A 557 15.51 18.29 -16.37
N ASN A 558 14.30 18.22 -15.88
CA ASN A 558 13.11 18.08 -16.71
C ASN A 558 11.95 18.92 -16.19
N LEU A 559 11.04 19.24 -17.10
CA LEU A 559 9.75 19.85 -16.81
C LEU A 559 8.67 18.89 -17.28
N LYS A 560 7.63 18.69 -16.47
CA LYS A 560 6.46 17.88 -16.83
C LYS A 560 5.19 18.67 -16.57
N LEU A 561 4.28 18.68 -17.53
CA LEU A 561 2.92 19.16 -17.36
C LEU A 561 2.00 17.99 -17.67
N SER A 562 1.17 17.58 -16.73
CA SER A 562 0.29 16.42 -16.90
C SER A 562 -1.13 16.72 -16.44
N TYR A 563 -2.08 16.22 -17.21
CA TYR A 563 -3.48 16.13 -16.88
C TYR A 563 -3.91 14.67 -16.88
N SER A 564 -4.69 14.26 -15.87
CA SER A 564 -5.28 12.92 -15.81
C SER A 564 -6.64 12.94 -15.13
N LYS A 565 -7.53 12.05 -15.59
CA LYS A 565 -8.79 11.69 -14.94
C LYS A 565 -8.69 10.26 -14.45
N SER A 566 -9.18 9.98 -13.26
CA SER A 566 -9.42 8.63 -12.75
C SER A 566 -10.80 8.52 -12.13
N PHE A 567 -11.23 7.28 -11.94
CA PHE A 567 -12.48 6.97 -11.26
C PHE A 567 -12.27 5.75 -10.34
N VAL A 568 -13.19 5.57 -9.42
CA VAL A 568 -13.37 4.32 -8.67
C VAL A 568 -14.85 4.05 -8.55
N ASP A 569 -15.26 2.83 -8.93
CA ASP A 569 -16.64 2.42 -8.70
C ASP A 569 -16.89 2.13 -7.23
N ALA A 570 -18.11 2.44 -6.76
CA ALA A 570 -18.53 2.12 -5.41
C ALA A 570 -18.26 0.66 -5.07
N PRO A 571 -17.66 0.34 -3.91
CA PRO A 571 -17.44 -1.04 -3.49
C PRO A 571 -18.73 -1.86 -3.55
N TYR A 572 -18.63 -3.10 -3.98
CA TYR A 572 -19.78 -4.03 -4.00
C TYR A 572 -20.46 -4.07 -2.64
N LEU A 573 -19.67 -4.13 -1.57
CA LEU A 573 -20.15 -4.16 -0.19
C LEU A 573 -21.01 -2.94 0.14
N TYR A 574 -20.62 -1.73 -0.24
CA TYR A 574 -21.36 -0.51 0.07
C TYR A 574 -22.74 -0.50 -0.59
N ARG A 575 -22.79 -0.85 -1.88
CA ARG A 575 -24.04 -0.92 -2.63
C ARG A 575 -25.00 -1.96 -2.07
N LYS A 576 -24.47 -3.12 -1.66
CA LYS A 576 -25.28 -4.18 -1.04
C LYS A 576 -25.72 -3.83 0.39
N THR A 577 -24.88 -3.16 1.16
CA THR A 577 -25.23 -2.69 2.50
C THR A 577 -26.37 -1.68 2.43
N ASN A 578 -26.31 -0.73 1.50
CA ASN A 578 -27.39 0.23 1.29
C ASN A 578 -28.71 -0.45 0.96
N LEU A 579 -28.71 -1.42 0.05
CA LEU A 579 -29.91 -2.18 -0.32
C LEU A 579 -30.54 -2.88 0.92
N VAL A 580 -29.69 -3.51 1.73
CA VAL A 580 -30.12 -4.20 2.94
C VAL A 580 -30.72 -3.23 3.93
N LEU A 581 -30.03 -2.13 4.20
CA LEU A 581 -30.47 -1.11 5.15
C LEU A 581 -31.76 -0.43 4.70
N SER A 582 -31.90 -0.09 3.42
CA SER A 582 -33.14 0.49 2.87
C SER A 582 -34.33 -0.46 3.01
N THR A 583 -34.13 -1.76 2.82
CA THR A 583 -35.16 -2.78 3.00
C THR A 583 -35.61 -2.90 4.46
N MET A 584 -34.66 -2.80 5.40
CA MET A 584 -34.93 -2.88 6.84
C MET A 584 -35.60 -1.61 7.40
N MET A 585 -35.22 -0.47 6.88
CA MET A 585 -35.67 0.85 7.30
C MET A 585 -36.87 1.37 6.51
N SER A 586 -37.50 0.52 5.69
CA SER A 586 -38.65 0.88 4.84
C SER A 586 -39.88 1.45 5.58
N SER A 587 -39.88 1.39 6.91
CA SER A 587 -40.90 2.07 7.77
C SER A 587 -40.53 3.50 8.16
N ILE A 588 -39.30 3.93 7.93
CA ILE A 588 -38.87 5.30 8.11
C ILE A 588 -39.02 5.94 6.70
N PRO A 589 -39.81 7.01 6.55
CA PRO A 589 -39.91 7.71 5.27
C PRO A 589 -38.57 8.39 4.97
N ILE A 590 -37.65 7.63 4.46
CA ILE A 590 -36.44 8.15 3.81
C ILE A 590 -36.89 8.37 2.37
N ASP A 591 -37.04 9.63 1.98
CA ASP A 591 -37.60 10.06 0.68
C ASP A 591 -36.83 9.52 -0.55
N ASP A 592 -35.68 8.82 -0.36
CA ASP A 592 -34.80 8.36 -1.39
C ASP A 592 -34.31 6.90 -1.24
N ALA A 593 -35.13 6.01 -0.69
CA ALA A 593 -34.76 4.58 -0.56
C ALA A 593 -34.43 3.92 -1.93
N GLU A 594 -34.97 4.43 -3.04
CA GLU A 594 -34.60 3.99 -4.40
C GLU A 594 -33.21 4.50 -4.84
N SER A 595 -32.70 5.59 -4.27
CA SER A 595 -31.44 6.21 -4.66
C SER A 595 -30.21 5.55 -4.00
N SER A 596 -30.37 4.92 -2.84
CA SER A 596 -29.26 4.36 -2.06
C SER A 596 -28.60 3.13 -2.72
N GLU A 597 -29.30 2.41 -3.60
CA GLU A 597 -28.73 1.29 -4.39
C GLU A 597 -27.87 1.79 -5.58
N ALA A 598 -28.07 3.02 -6.03
CA ALA A 598 -27.52 3.58 -7.24
C ALA A 598 -26.29 4.46 -7.00
N LEU A 599 -25.32 4.02 -6.15
CA LEU A 599 -24.09 4.76 -5.98
C LEU A 599 -23.34 4.90 -7.31
N ASP A 600 -23.04 6.15 -7.64
CA ASP A 600 -22.26 6.52 -8.83
C ASP A 600 -20.75 6.35 -8.57
N PRO A 601 -19.96 6.14 -9.64
CA PRO A 601 -18.52 6.15 -9.51
C PRO A 601 -17.98 7.50 -9.02
N GLU A 602 -17.02 7.44 -8.10
CA GLU A 602 -16.23 8.59 -7.70
C GLU A 602 -15.29 8.98 -8.84
N SER A 603 -15.05 10.26 -9.03
CA SER A 603 -14.18 10.77 -10.10
C SER A 603 -13.19 11.80 -9.59
N MET A 604 -11.97 11.78 -10.11
CA MET A 604 -10.92 12.74 -9.79
C MET A 604 -10.21 13.24 -11.04
N HIS A 605 -10.10 14.55 -11.14
CA HIS A 605 -9.30 15.26 -12.15
C HIS A 605 -8.07 15.86 -11.48
N SER A 606 -6.91 15.73 -12.08
CA SER A 606 -5.64 16.28 -11.57
C SER A 606 -4.88 16.98 -12.69
N LEU A 607 -4.43 18.20 -12.40
CA LEU A 607 -3.45 18.93 -13.20
C LEU A 607 -2.18 19.08 -12.37
N GLN A 608 -1.04 18.70 -12.93
CA GLN A 608 0.22 18.71 -12.21
C GLN A 608 1.32 19.34 -13.07
N PHE A 609 2.17 20.14 -12.42
CA PHE A 609 3.38 20.70 -13.00
C PHE A 609 4.57 20.29 -12.13
N THR A 610 5.52 19.57 -12.72
CA THR A 610 6.69 19.04 -12.03
C THR A 610 7.96 19.62 -12.62
N PHE A 611 8.87 20.08 -11.77
CA PHE A 611 10.24 20.41 -12.10
C PHE A 611 11.16 19.47 -11.32
N ALA A 612 12.04 18.75 -12.01
CA ALA A 612 13.02 17.87 -11.37
C ALA A 612 14.43 18.18 -11.86
N GLY A 613 15.39 18.07 -10.97
CA GLY A 613 16.80 18.24 -11.24
C GLY A 613 17.61 17.05 -10.75
N THR A 614 18.58 16.62 -11.56
CA THR A 614 19.40 15.46 -11.29
C THR A 614 20.87 15.87 -11.32
N GLU A 615 21.59 15.57 -10.24
CA GLU A 615 23.04 15.75 -10.16
C GLU A 615 23.56 17.17 -10.46
N TRP A 616 22.85 18.20 -10.04
CA TRP A 616 23.42 19.57 -10.02
C TRP A 616 24.58 19.66 -9.04
N ILE A 617 24.44 18.94 -7.92
CA ILE A 617 25.51 18.60 -6.99
C ILE A 617 25.63 17.07 -7.03
N LYS A 618 26.82 16.51 -7.04
CA LYS A 618 27.05 15.05 -7.09
C LYS A 618 26.24 14.33 -6.01
N GLY A 619 25.38 13.41 -6.43
CA GLY A 619 24.52 12.62 -5.57
C GLY A 619 23.24 13.31 -5.13
N LEU A 620 22.95 14.56 -5.56
CA LEU A 620 21.73 15.27 -5.22
C LEU A 620 20.71 15.23 -6.36
N ASN A 621 19.56 14.69 -6.08
CA ASN A 621 18.36 14.78 -6.93
C ASN A 621 17.28 15.54 -6.18
N PHE A 622 16.46 16.31 -6.89
CA PHE A 622 15.31 16.98 -6.30
C PHE A 622 14.14 17.07 -7.27
N GLU A 623 12.95 17.18 -6.72
CA GLU A 623 11.70 17.36 -7.46
C GLU A 623 10.80 18.36 -6.71
N ALA A 624 10.18 19.26 -7.48
CA ALA A 624 9.10 20.13 -7.01
C ALA A 624 7.88 19.87 -7.88
N ASN A 625 6.77 19.51 -7.27
CA ASN A 625 5.50 19.21 -7.94
C ASN A 625 4.40 20.13 -7.42
N PHE A 626 3.74 20.86 -8.30
CA PHE A 626 2.55 21.65 -8.03
C PHE A 626 1.34 20.88 -8.54
N PHE A 627 0.30 20.76 -7.73
CA PHE A 627 -0.91 20.05 -8.13
C PHE A 627 -2.19 20.84 -7.84
N TYR A 628 -3.17 20.65 -8.72
CA TYR A 628 -4.56 20.97 -8.50
C TYR A 628 -5.40 19.72 -8.70
N ASN A 629 -6.15 19.34 -7.69
CA ASN A 629 -7.03 18.18 -7.69
C ASN A 629 -8.49 18.62 -7.53
N ARG A 630 -9.38 17.97 -8.26
CA ARG A 630 -10.82 18.08 -8.10
C ARG A 630 -11.43 16.69 -8.08
N ALA A 631 -11.92 16.27 -6.93
CA ALA A 631 -12.66 15.04 -6.76
C ALA A 631 -14.14 15.34 -6.59
N THR A 632 -15.00 14.53 -7.19
CA THR A 632 -16.45 14.67 -7.20
C THR A 632 -17.11 13.32 -6.97
N ASN A 633 -18.34 13.34 -6.49
CA ASN A 633 -19.12 12.15 -6.18
C ASN A 633 -18.40 11.23 -5.15
N LEU A 634 -17.57 11.81 -4.27
CA LEU A 634 -16.91 11.01 -3.25
C LEU A 634 -17.98 10.37 -2.35
N ILE A 635 -17.82 9.08 -2.12
CA ILE A 635 -18.72 8.33 -1.28
C ILE A 635 -18.38 8.65 0.18
N VAL A 636 -19.37 9.11 0.90
CA VAL A 636 -19.28 9.41 2.33
C VAL A 636 -20.24 8.51 3.09
N THR A 637 -19.88 8.17 4.34
CA THR A 637 -20.78 7.47 5.22
C THR A 637 -21.76 8.49 5.78
N HIS A 638 -23.03 8.27 5.49
CA HIS A 638 -24.16 8.93 6.13
C HIS A 638 -24.65 7.99 7.23
N ILE A 639 -25.38 8.39 8.21
CA ILE A 639 -25.79 7.65 9.43
C ILE A 639 -25.35 6.15 9.47
N ILE A 640 -25.88 5.33 8.58
CA ILE A 640 -25.64 3.89 8.45
C ILE A 640 -25.43 3.45 6.99
N ASP A 641 -25.69 4.31 6.03
CA ASP A 641 -25.60 4.10 4.58
C ASP A 641 -24.45 4.91 3.93
N TYR A 642 -24.33 4.81 2.64
CA TYR A 642 -23.30 5.47 1.84
C TYR A 642 -23.93 6.34 0.76
N LEU A 643 -23.45 7.57 0.61
CA LEU A 643 -23.98 8.54 -0.36
C LEU A 643 -22.86 9.20 -1.17
N ASN A 644 -23.16 9.61 -2.41
CA ASN A 644 -22.25 10.33 -3.32
C ASN A 644 -22.24 11.85 -3.09
N GLU A 645 -22.09 12.31 -1.86
CA GLU A 645 -22.19 13.72 -1.51
C GLU A 645 -20.83 14.42 -1.37
N GLY A 646 -19.75 13.66 -1.29
CA GLY A 646 -18.43 14.21 -1.07
C GLY A 646 -17.88 14.94 -2.30
N ASN A 647 -17.33 16.13 -2.07
CA ASN A 647 -16.58 16.89 -3.05
C ASN A 647 -15.33 17.46 -2.41
N ASN A 648 -14.20 17.34 -3.10
CA ASN A 648 -12.94 17.88 -2.63
C ASN A 648 -12.23 18.65 -3.75
N LYS A 649 -11.77 19.86 -3.44
CA LYS A 649 -10.88 20.65 -4.30
C LYS A 649 -9.66 21.03 -3.49
N ALA A 650 -8.48 20.66 -3.94
CA ALA A 650 -7.24 20.92 -3.24
C ALA A 650 -6.14 21.40 -4.18
N ILE A 651 -5.29 22.29 -3.66
CA ILE A 651 -4.03 22.71 -4.29
C ILE A 651 -2.88 22.39 -3.34
N GLY A 652 -1.70 22.18 -3.88
CA GLY A 652 -0.54 21.96 -3.04
C GLY A 652 0.77 21.95 -3.80
N VAL A 653 1.83 21.89 -3.00
CA VAL A 653 3.22 21.81 -3.43
C VAL A 653 3.87 20.65 -2.71
N GLU A 654 4.53 19.79 -3.45
CA GLU A 654 5.33 18.68 -2.94
C GLU A 654 6.78 18.93 -3.33
N LEU A 655 7.68 18.86 -2.35
CA LEU A 655 9.12 18.91 -2.57
C LEU A 655 9.73 17.59 -2.17
N MET A 656 10.60 17.06 -2.99
CA MET A 656 11.42 15.88 -2.69
C MET A 656 12.89 16.22 -2.93
N SER A 657 13.76 15.71 -2.10
CA SER A 657 15.21 15.77 -2.31
C SER A 657 15.84 14.50 -1.80
N SER A 658 16.70 13.92 -2.59
CA SER A 658 17.46 12.71 -2.27
C SER A 658 18.94 12.99 -2.48
N TYR A 659 19.72 12.91 -1.42
CA TYR A 659 21.17 13.04 -1.45
C TYR A 659 21.83 11.74 -1.04
N HIS A 660 22.48 11.09 -1.99
CA HIS A 660 23.17 9.83 -1.79
C HIS A 660 24.63 9.99 -2.24
N HIS A 661 25.51 10.13 -1.29
CA HIS A 661 26.94 10.28 -1.60
C HIS A 661 27.81 9.62 -0.53
N ARG A 662 28.69 8.70 -0.96
CA ARG A 662 29.63 7.95 -0.13
C ARG A 662 28.94 7.24 1.03
N LYS A 663 29.17 7.73 2.27
CA LYS A 663 28.70 7.13 3.51
C LYS A 663 27.39 7.72 4.02
N PHE A 664 26.83 8.72 3.34
CA PHE A 664 25.66 9.45 3.78
C PHE A 664 24.54 9.36 2.77
N THR A 665 23.35 9.08 3.28
CA THR A 665 22.10 9.21 2.55
C THR A 665 21.17 10.14 3.30
N ALA A 666 20.46 11.01 2.59
CA ALA A 666 19.46 11.90 3.14
C ALA A 666 18.31 12.04 2.18
N ASP A 667 17.16 11.53 2.56
CA ASP A 667 15.93 11.62 1.79
C ASP A 667 14.97 12.55 2.53
N PHE A 668 14.59 13.63 1.88
CA PHE A 668 13.71 14.66 2.40
C PHE A 668 12.47 14.79 1.53
N ASN A 669 11.32 14.90 2.17
CA ASN A 669 10.11 15.34 1.51
C ASN A 669 9.33 16.34 2.36
N LEU A 670 8.62 17.23 1.67
CA LEU A 670 7.73 18.22 2.27
C LEU A 670 6.49 18.36 1.39
N THR A 671 5.34 18.38 1.99
CA THR A 671 4.06 18.68 1.34
C THR A 671 3.41 19.84 2.06
N TRP A 672 3.06 20.87 1.29
CA TRP A 672 2.11 21.88 1.67
C TRP A 672 0.86 21.74 0.84
N MET A 673 -0.31 21.71 1.50
CA MET A 673 -1.58 21.61 0.78
C MET A 673 -2.70 22.41 1.47
N ASN A 674 -3.63 22.89 0.66
CA ASN A 674 -4.81 23.57 1.13
C ASN A 674 -6.04 23.07 0.39
N THR A 675 -7.02 22.62 1.15
CA THR A 675 -8.34 22.29 0.61
C THR A 675 -9.17 23.56 0.44
N ILE A 676 -9.61 23.80 -0.78
CA ILE A 676 -10.42 24.97 -1.13
C ILE A 676 -11.90 24.70 -0.85
N ARG A 677 -12.32 23.42 -1.01
CA ARG A 677 -13.69 22.99 -0.76
C ARG A 677 -13.70 21.55 -0.26
N ASN A 678 -14.47 21.28 0.78
CA ASN A 678 -14.75 19.96 1.30
C ASN A 678 -16.21 19.92 1.80
N ILE A 679 -16.83 18.75 1.79
CA ILE A 679 -18.18 18.55 2.34
C ILE A 679 -18.09 17.47 3.42
N VAL A 680 -18.63 17.78 4.61
CA VAL A 680 -18.71 16.87 5.75
C VAL A 680 -20.14 16.98 6.32
N ALA A 681 -20.86 15.87 6.43
CA ALA A 681 -22.25 15.81 6.88
C ALA A 681 -23.09 16.92 6.24
N GLU A 682 -23.14 16.96 4.89
CA GLU A 682 -23.85 17.92 4.05
C GLU A 682 -23.41 19.39 4.19
N ARG A 683 -22.44 19.68 5.06
CA ARG A 683 -21.94 21.04 5.28
C ARG A 683 -20.66 21.31 4.49
N GLU A 684 -20.63 22.46 3.80
CA GLU A 684 -19.43 22.91 3.09
C GLU A 684 -18.40 23.48 4.07
N ILE A 685 -17.20 22.87 4.09
CA ILE A 685 -16.06 23.26 4.91
C ILE A 685 -14.91 23.62 4.00
N ASN A 686 -14.46 24.87 4.05
CA ASN A 686 -13.33 25.36 3.25
C ASN A 686 -12.00 25.17 3.99
N ALA A 687 -11.73 23.95 4.43
CA ALA A 687 -10.56 23.59 5.21
C ALA A 687 -10.09 22.14 4.94
N ASN A 688 -8.84 21.88 5.24
CA ASN A 688 -8.34 20.51 5.31
C ASN A 688 -9.06 19.77 6.45
N ASN A 689 -9.57 18.59 6.14
CA ASN A 689 -10.16 17.70 7.14
C ASN A 689 -9.20 16.54 7.38
N ASN A 690 -8.90 16.22 8.63
CA ASN A 690 -8.00 15.12 9.04
C ASN A 690 -6.65 15.11 8.31
N THR A 691 -6.22 16.26 7.81
CA THR A 691 -5.05 16.40 6.97
C THR A 691 -4.23 17.61 7.38
N PRO A 692 -2.97 17.42 7.78
CA PRO A 692 -2.09 18.54 8.10
C PRO A 692 -1.88 19.44 6.87
N LYS A 693 -1.80 20.77 7.08
CA LYS A 693 -1.44 21.70 6.00
C LYS A 693 0.02 21.54 5.55
N VAL A 694 0.89 21.17 6.48
CA VAL A 694 2.32 20.92 6.23
C VAL A 694 2.69 19.56 6.83
N MET A 695 3.29 18.73 6.00
CA MET A 695 3.88 17.45 6.37
C MET A 695 5.30 17.39 5.84
N SER A 696 6.23 16.87 6.64
CA SER A 696 7.62 16.73 6.21
C SER A 696 8.27 15.50 6.83
N ASN A 697 9.07 14.80 6.05
CA ASN A 697 9.90 13.70 6.52
C ASN A 697 11.34 13.90 6.12
N LEU A 698 12.25 13.51 7.00
CA LEU A 698 13.68 13.47 6.74
C LEU A 698 14.22 12.12 7.22
N VAL A 699 14.70 11.32 6.29
CA VAL A 699 15.35 10.05 6.58
C VAL A 699 16.83 10.18 6.31
N LEU A 700 17.65 9.91 7.33
CA LEU A 700 19.10 9.95 7.25
C LEU A 700 19.68 8.56 7.42
N GLY A 701 20.68 8.21 6.63
CA GLY A 701 21.48 7.01 6.76
C GLY A 701 22.97 7.36 6.80
N TRP A 702 23.71 6.73 7.71
CA TRP A 702 25.15 6.92 7.83
C TRP A 702 25.88 5.60 8.02
N GLN A 703 26.73 5.24 7.06
CA GLN A 703 27.69 4.14 7.17
C GLN A 703 28.87 4.59 8.02
N ALA A 704 28.72 4.55 9.36
CA ALA A 704 29.72 5.04 10.30
C ALA A 704 31.05 4.29 10.21
N THR A 705 30.98 2.94 10.10
CA THR A 705 32.15 2.09 9.82
C THR A 705 31.79 1.10 8.71
N LYS A 706 32.71 0.20 8.30
CA LYS A 706 32.40 -0.87 7.35
C LYS A 706 31.26 -1.79 7.87
N GLN A 707 31.14 -1.93 9.19
CA GLN A 707 30.19 -2.83 9.83
C GLN A 707 28.96 -2.11 10.39
N LEU A 708 29.09 -0.84 10.84
CA LEU A 708 28.05 -0.11 11.55
C LEU A 708 27.36 0.88 10.61
N LYS A 709 26.05 0.69 10.45
CA LYS A 709 25.13 1.64 9.81
C LYS A 709 24.17 2.21 10.85
N LEU A 710 23.99 3.52 10.84
CA LEU A 710 23.03 4.24 11.66
C LEU A 710 21.97 4.87 10.76
N HIS A 711 20.74 4.93 11.24
CA HIS A 711 19.68 5.63 10.53
C HIS A 711 18.75 6.39 11.49
N THR A 712 18.12 7.42 10.96
CA THR A 712 17.19 8.29 11.69
C THR A 712 16.06 8.69 10.77
N HIS A 713 14.83 8.65 11.27
CA HIS A 713 13.66 9.19 10.59
C HIS A 713 12.99 10.25 11.47
N LEU A 714 12.90 11.47 10.96
CA LEU A 714 12.20 12.60 11.56
C LEU A 714 10.92 12.84 10.75
N ALA A 715 9.76 12.77 11.40
CA ALA A 715 8.46 13.02 10.78
C ALA A 715 7.75 14.18 11.49
N PHE A 716 7.45 15.23 10.73
CA PHE A 716 6.74 16.41 11.20
C PHE A 716 5.35 16.51 10.56
N SER A 717 4.36 16.79 11.38
CA SER A 717 3.01 17.18 10.97
C SER A 717 2.63 18.49 11.64
N SER A 718 2.14 19.47 10.87
CA SER A 718 1.56 20.70 11.43
C SER A 718 0.28 20.38 12.20
N LYS A 719 -0.19 21.34 13.00
CA LYS A 719 -1.52 21.21 13.60
C LYS A 719 -2.56 20.96 12.49
N GLN A 720 -3.56 20.17 12.80
CA GLN A 720 -4.66 19.86 11.90
C GLN A 720 -5.98 19.94 12.66
N THR A 721 -7.04 20.18 11.92
CA THR A 721 -8.39 20.19 12.44
C THR A 721 -9.14 18.99 11.87
N THR A 722 -9.88 18.30 12.70
CA THR A 722 -10.82 17.26 12.27
C THR A 722 -12.23 17.82 12.30
N TYR A 723 -12.96 17.52 11.25
CA TYR A 723 -14.40 17.79 11.12
C TYR A 723 -15.06 16.45 10.85
N ASN A 724 -15.78 15.94 11.83
CA ASN A 724 -16.44 14.65 11.75
C ASN A 724 -17.92 14.82 12.00
N SER A 725 -18.76 13.97 11.42
CA SER A 725 -20.15 13.83 11.79
C SER A 725 -20.23 13.18 13.16
N ASP A 726 -21.06 13.75 14.04
CA ASP A 726 -21.36 13.16 15.32
C ASP A 726 -22.56 12.23 15.19
N ILE A 727 -22.28 10.93 15.19
CA ILE A 727 -23.31 9.90 15.03
C ILE A 727 -24.38 9.96 16.13
N VAL A 728 -24.04 10.37 17.36
CA VAL A 728 -25.03 10.52 18.45
C VAL A 728 -25.97 11.70 18.19
N GLN A 729 -25.39 12.83 17.79
CA GLN A 729 -26.21 14.00 17.45
C GLN A 729 -27.09 13.72 16.23
N MET A 730 -26.63 12.91 15.33
CA MET A 730 -27.37 12.47 14.15
C MET A 730 -28.55 11.59 14.54
N PHE A 731 -28.37 10.62 15.44
CA PHE A 731 -29.44 9.81 15.96
C PHE A 731 -30.42 10.66 16.80
N ALA A 732 -29.92 11.56 17.64
CA ALA A 732 -30.73 12.49 18.39
C ALA A 732 -31.59 13.36 17.46
N TYR A 733 -31.00 13.94 16.42
CA TYR A 733 -31.71 14.70 15.39
C TYR A 733 -32.84 13.88 14.76
N THR A 734 -32.54 12.69 14.28
CA THR A 734 -33.52 11.83 13.61
C THR A 734 -34.66 11.45 14.57
N ARG A 735 -34.33 11.11 15.82
CA ARG A 735 -35.34 10.82 16.86
C ARG A 735 -36.25 12.00 17.12
N TYR A 736 -35.68 13.18 17.36
CA TYR A 736 -36.46 14.36 17.66
C TYR A 736 -37.31 14.83 16.47
N ALA A 737 -36.76 14.67 15.23
CA ALA A 737 -37.54 14.96 14.03
C ALA A 737 -38.74 14.02 13.86
N LEU A 738 -38.58 12.72 14.12
CA LEU A 738 -39.70 11.75 14.12
C LEU A 738 -40.74 12.07 15.18
N LEU A 739 -40.33 12.38 16.43
CA LEU A 739 -41.27 12.77 17.51
C LEU A 739 -42.00 14.07 17.19
N ALA A 740 -41.31 15.03 16.55
CA ALA A 740 -41.95 16.26 16.09
C ALA A 740 -43.01 15.97 15.01
N GLN A 741 -42.68 15.09 14.05
CA GLN A 741 -43.63 14.68 13.01
C GLN A 741 -44.88 14.02 13.65
N GLU A 742 -44.70 13.09 14.57
CA GLU A 742 -45.81 12.42 15.27
C GLU A 742 -46.67 13.42 16.04
N ALA A 743 -46.06 14.35 16.80
CA ALA A 743 -46.76 15.40 17.50
C ALA A 743 -47.56 16.31 16.55
N TYR A 744 -47.00 16.64 15.38
CA TYR A 744 -47.68 17.42 14.35
C TYR A 744 -48.90 16.70 13.79
N GLU A 745 -48.78 15.41 13.47
CA GLU A 745 -49.86 14.56 12.94
C GLU A 745 -51.01 14.42 13.93
N HIS A 746 -50.71 14.42 15.22
CA HIS A 746 -51.74 14.35 16.29
C HIS A 746 -52.25 15.72 16.77
N GLY A 747 -51.77 16.83 16.18
CA GLY A 747 -52.15 18.18 16.52
C GLY A 747 -51.63 18.71 17.86
N HIS A 748 -50.60 18.12 18.41
CA HIS A 748 -49.93 18.48 19.66
C HIS A 748 -48.88 19.59 19.41
N THR A 749 -49.33 20.82 19.23
CA THR A 749 -48.51 21.95 18.80
C THR A 749 -47.38 22.30 19.80
N GLU A 750 -47.58 22.19 21.10
CA GLU A 750 -46.53 22.48 22.10
C GLU A 750 -45.42 21.43 22.05
N GLU A 751 -45.79 20.17 22.03
CA GLU A 751 -44.80 19.04 21.88
C GLU A 751 -44.05 19.12 20.55
N TYR A 752 -44.71 19.45 19.44
CA TYR A 752 -44.08 19.68 18.15
C TYR A 752 -42.98 20.73 18.23
N LEU A 753 -43.27 21.89 18.88
CA LEU A 753 -42.28 22.97 18.99
C LEU A 753 -41.08 22.56 19.88
N GLU A 754 -41.32 21.86 20.98
CA GLU A 754 -40.28 21.33 21.86
C GLU A 754 -39.34 20.36 21.10
N TRP A 755 -39.94 19.38 20.41
CA TRP A 755 -39.14 18.41 19.64
C TRP A 755 -38.38 19.04 18.48
N MET A 756 -38.97 20.06 17.83
CA MET A 756 -38.29 20.81 16.77
C MET A 756 -37.10 21.62 17.30
N GLU A 757 -37.20 22.18 18.52
CA GLU A 757 -36.06 22.88 19.14
C GLU A 757 -34.92 21.91 19.47
N LEU A 758 -35.23 20.76 20.06
CA LEU A 758 -34.25 19.70 20.33
C LEU A 758 -33.65 19.14 19.04
N ALA A 759 -34.43 18.92 18.00
CA ALA A 759 -33.95 18.50 16.70
C ALA A 759 -32.98 19.54 16.11
N LYS A 760 -33.32 20.82 16.22
CA LYS A 760 -32.44 21.91 15.77
C LYS A 760 -31.12 21.94 16.54
N GLU A 761 -31.15 21.79 17.85
CA GLU A 761 -29.93 21.73 18.66
C GLU A 761 -29.02 20.55 18.26
N ALA A 762 -29.61 19.38 18.05
CA ALA A 762 -28.88 18.20 17.58
C ALA A 762 -28.30 18.44 16.18
N TYR A 763 -29.10 19.02 15.27
CA TYR A 763 -28.63 19.39 13.92
C TYR A 763 -27.45 20.38 13.94
N ASP A 764 -27.49 21.39 14.80
CA ASP A 764 -26.41 22.36 14.94
C ASP A 764 -25.10 21.74 15.45
N ARG A 765 -25.17 20.59 16.13
CA ARG A 765 -24.06 19.81 16.66
C ARG A 765 -23.65 18.64 15.76
N LEU A 766 -24.28 18.43 14.59
CA LEU A 766 -23.97 17.31 13.68
C LEU A 766 -22.51 17.25 13.22
N VAL A 767 -21.91 18.39 13.01
CA VAL A 767 -20.48 18.48 12.66
C VAL A 767 -19.73 19.02 13.86
N TYR A 768 -18.86 18.19 14.37
CA TYR A 768 -18.02 18.56 15.46
C TYR A 768 -16.58 18.80 14.98
N GLN A 769 -15.96 19.83 15.52
CA GLN A 769 -14.61 20.27 15.17
C GLN A 769 -13.66 20.03 16.31
N ARG A 770 -12.49 19.47 16.02
CA ARG A 770 -11.41 19.29 16.99
C ARG A 770 -10.05 19.61 16.41
N ASP A 771 -9.23 20.31 17.21
CA ASP A 771 -7.85 20.61 16.82
C ASP A 771 -6.89 19.58 17.41
N MET A 772 -6.00 19.07 16.55
CA MET A 772 -4.87 18.23 16.95
C MET A 772 -3.57 19.03 16.87
N LYS A 773 -2.73 18.90 17.88
CA LYS A 773 -1.45 19.60 17.99
C LYS A 773 -0.47 19.17 16.88
N ALA A 774 0.46 20.06 16.55
CA ALA A 774 1.60 19.70 15.70
C ALA A 774 2.45 18.62 16.39
N THR A 775 2.94 17.66 15.60
CA THR A 775 3.75 16.55 16.11
C THR A 775 5.09 16.46 15.41
N LEU A 776 6.12 16.12 16.16
CA LEU A 776 7.43 15.73 15.65
C LEU A 776 7.78 14.35 16.23
N LEU A 777 7.92 13.37 15.35
CA LEU A 777 8.36 12.03 15.72
C LEU A 777 9.81 11.84 15.31
N CYS A 778 10.55 11.14 16.16
CA CYS A 778 11.93 10.76 15.90
C CYS A 778 12.06 9.25 16.09
N ASN A 779 12.52 8.55 15.03
CA ASN A 779 12.88 7.16 15.07
C ASN A 779 14.39 7.05 14.87
N LEU A 780 15.03 6.12 15.58
CA LEU A 780 16.46 5.84 15.47
C LEU A 780 16.68 4.36 15.27
N GLY A 781 17.71 4.02 14.50
CA GLY A 781 18.11 2.63 14.39
C GLY A 781 19.58 2.46 14.08
N ALA A 782 20.06 1.25 14.30
CA ALA A 782 21.42 0.82 14.06
C ALA A 782 21.46 -0.61 13.53
N GLU A 783 22.29 -0.86 12.53
CA GLU A 783 22.61 -2.20 12.03
C GLU A 783 24.11 -2.43 12.17
N TYR A 784 24.49 -3.57 12.74
CA TYR A 784 25.89 -4.00 12.86
C TYR A 784 26.10 -5.35 12.17
N GLN A 785 26.98 -5.37 11.18
CA GLN A 785 27.26 -6.56 10.37
C GLN A 785 28.56 -7.24 10.81
N ILE A 786 28.48 -8.56 11.06
CA ILE A 786 29.61 -9.41 11.41
C ILE A 786 29.65 -10.57 10.39
N GLY A 787 30.42 -10.41 9.31
CA GLY A 787 30.39 -11.39 8.22
C GLY A 787 28.99 -11.55 7.64
N LYS A 788 28.42 -12.76 7.78
CA LYS A 788 27.05 -13.08 7.33
C LYS A 788 25.95 -12.77 8.37
N LEU A 789 26.32 -12.40 9.59
CA LEU A 789 25.39 -12.05 10.66
C LEU A 789 25.13 -10.56 10.67
N THR A 790 23.86 -10.18 10.79
CA THR A 790 23.41 -8.80 10.97
C THR A 790 22.65 -8.66 12.28
N LEU A 791 23.07 -7.72 13.13
CA LEU A 791 22.37 -7.34 14.34
C LEU A 791 21.70 -5.99 14.10
N GLY A 792 20.40 -5.87 14.37
CA GLY A 792 19.63 -4.67 14.19
C GLY A 792 18.95 -4.23 15.48
N PHE A 793 18.85 -2.93 15.67
CA PHE A 793 18.10 -2.32 16.77
C PHE A 793 17.39 -1.07 16.29
N ASP A 794 16.07 -1.02 16.46
CA ASP A 794 15.21 0.08 16.04
C ASP A 794 14.39 0.60 17.22
N ILE A 795 14.30 1.93 17.36
CA ILE A 795 13.44 2.61 18.33
C ILE A 795 12.53 3.56 17.56
N HIS A 796 11.23 3.40 17.75
CA HIS A 796 10.21 4.30 17.23
C HIS A 796 9.74 5.26 18.32
N ASN A 797 9.44 6.50 17.91
CA ASN A 797 8.98 7.54 18.82
C ASN A 797 9.88 7.67 20.06
N VAL A 798 11.16 7.97 19.84
CA VAL A 798 12.22 8.05 20.87
C VAL A 798 11.82 8.93 22.05
N PHE A 799 11.13 10.04 21.79
CA PHE A 799 10.71 11.00 22.81
C PHE A 799 9.42 10.61 23.53
N ASN A 800 8.80 9.50 23.15
CA ASN A 800 7.50 9.04 23.66
C ASN A 800 6.41 10.13 23.52
N THR A 801 6.40 10.82 22.39
CA THR A 801 5.43 11.87 22.11
C THR A 801 4.03 11.26 22.03
N SER A 802 3.13 11.73 22.89
CA SER A 802 1.71 11.38 22.80
C SER A 802 1.11 12.00 21.55
N ARG A 803 0.40 11.20 20.78
CA ARG A 803 -0.30 11.66 19.59
C ARG A 803 -1.58 10.89 19.36
N PHE A 804 -2.47 11.53 18.64
CA PHE A 804 -3.73 10.96 18.20
C PHE A 804 -3.84 11.00 16.69
N LEU A 805 -4.61 10.09 16.11
CA LEU A 805 -5.09 10.16 14.75
C LEU A 805 -6.60 10.34 14.74
N SER A 806 -7.09 10.94 13.70
CA SER A 806 -8.50 11.00 13.37
C SER A 806 -8.68 10.57 11.91
N GLY A 807 -9.85 10.07 11.61
CA GLY A 807 -10.25 9.64 10.28
C GLY A 807 -11.73 9.90 10.09
N MET A 808 -12.51 8.85 9.86
CA MET A 808 -13.96 8.95 9.66
C MET A 808 -14.76 8.97 10.97
N ASN A 809 -14.10 8.83 12.11
CA ASN A 809 -14.75 8.73 13.41
C ASN A 809 -14.72 10.03 14.18
N THR A 810 -15.72 10.19 15.05
CA THR A 810 -15.82 11.32 15.99
C THR A 810 -14.72 11.35 17.02
N LYS A 811 -13.96 10.26 17.17
CA LYS A 811 -12.98 10.09 18.23
C LYS A 811 -11.55 10.22 17.73
N LEU A 812 -10.72 10.77 18.60
CA LEU A 812 -9.29 10.73 18.42
C LEU A 812 -8.75 9.39 18.92
N VAL A 813 -8.10 8.64 18.03
CA VAL A 813 -7.54 7.33 18.34
C VAL A 813 -6.10 7.49 18.80
N PRO A 814 -5.78 7.10 20.05
CA PRO A 814 -4.41 7.20 20.56
C PRO A 814 -3.48 6.30 19.76
N GLN A 815 -2.26 6.78 19.55
CA GLN A 815 -1.24 6.10 18.78
C GLN A 815 -0.13 5.56 19.67
N LYS A 816 0.62 4.59 19.13
CA LYS A 816 1.74 3.94 19.80
C LYS A 816 2.74 4.94 20.36
N GLY A 817 3.17 4.75 21.59
CA GLY A 817 4.25 5.47 22.26
C GLY A 817 5.63 5.00 21.78
N ARG A 818 6.56 4.78 22.72
CA ARG A 818 7.91 4.32 22.39
C ARG A 818 7.97 2.81 22.22
N TRP A 819 8.21 2.38 20.98
CA TRP A 819 8.39 0.98 20.63
C TRP A 819 9.81 0.71 20.17
N PHE A 820 10.39 -0.41 20.59
CA PHE A 820 11.70 -0.84 20.12
C PHE A 820 11.71 -2.32 19.76
N MET A 821 12.61 -2.67 18.85
CA MET A 821 12.83 -4.05 18.39
C MET A 821 14.32 -4.31 18.22
N PHE A 822 14.77 -5.43 18.75
CA PHE A 822 16.08 -6.01 18.44
C PHE A 822 15.90 -7.13 17.42
N SER A 823 16.77 -7.21 16.44
CA SER A 823 16.72 -8.22 15.38
C SER A 823 18.07 -8.84 15.10
N VAL A 824 18.03 -10.11 14.69
CA VAL A 824 19.19 -10.89 14.26
C VAL A 824 18.88 -11.47 12.89
N GLY A 825 19.74 -11.19 11.93
CA GLY A 825 19.68 -11.71 10.56
C GLY A 825 20.88 -12.55 10.23
N TYR A 826 20.70 -13.60 9.45
CA TYR A 826 21.80 -14.41 8.91
C TYR A 826 21.55 -14.73 7.45
N HIS A 827 22.61 -14.60 6.62
CA HIS A 827 22.59 -14.93 5.19
C HIS A 827 23.52 -16.13 4.96
N PHE A 828 22.94 -17.26 4.49
CA PHE A 828 23.64 -18.53 4.27
C PHE A 828 24.37 -18.56 2.93
#